data_a1e210e5d3bb405596ef27c4e99a825d
#
_entry.id   a1e210e5d3bb405596ef27c4e99a825d
#
_cell.length_a   1.000
_cell.length_b   1.000
_cell.length_c   1.000
_cell.angle_alpha   90.00
_cell.angle_beta   90.00
_cell.angle_gamma   90.00
#
_symmetry.space_group_name_H-M   'P 1'
#
loop_
_entity.id
_entity.type
_entity.pdbx_description
1 polymer ?
#
loop_
_entity_poly.entity_id
_entity_poly.type
_entity_poly.pdbx_seq_one_letter_code
_entity_poly.pdbx_strand_id
1 'polypeptide(L)'
;MFFSIIIITLQNCEIIEILFTMAYISFDKQHLVNLEFTMNKEILRSNRSGAFCNTTIIGCNTRKYHGLLVVPQPQLDNNNHVLLSSIDETVIVNKEEFHFGVHQYEDGTIMPHGHKYIREFSAEPIPKLTYRVGATRITKEYIFAENDSRIYIRYFVEEAAQPITLRLLPFLAFRNVHMLTHENHVANRKYTPIKNGASWQMYENYDSLFLQTSKSSEYTHAPHWYNKVFYLREFERGYDAVEDLYVPGFLEVELKEGESVIVSAGLEEKNPATFKRQFESMMESRIPRDSFEHCLQNSAQQFIIREKDGTRMFAGFPWFGSCGRDTLLSIPGLILANGDKKTFKELLKYLIDTMQGPFFSNRYYQKSLYYTAVDSPLWFFLILQKYEAMLGATKKSIWKDYGAVMSLILNSFIEGTDFNVKTLENGLLYAGNENLALTWMNVFCDGKPFTPRTGLDIEINALWYNALRYAVEILKEADKKNPDLQKWNEVADKVKDSFAKCFYNEQTGVFYDYINDNERNNEVRPNMLIAISLPYCPLNDDLKKKIFDITRSELLTNRGLRSLSPRSEFYREVTIGNHRERETAYHNGTVFPWLIMPYVDAAVGLYGKTSLPYLEDLYNAFEEVIAENGIGTISEIYDGNPPHESRGCISQSTSVAAVLYLKYVIDGLKK
;
A
#
# COMPACT_ATOMS: atom_id res chain seq x y z
N MET A 1 -19.93 14.78 -15.34
CA MET A 1 -20.60 15.73 -16.25
C MET A 1 -20.60 15.09 -17.63
N PHE A 2 -21.77 14.68 -18.15
CA PHE A 2 -21.86 13.99 -19.45
C PHE A 2 -21.94 15.04 -20.55
N PHE A 3 -21.03 14.99 -21.51
CA PHE A 3 -21.13 15.73 -22.75
C PHE A 3 -21.57 14.79 -23.87
N SER A 4 -22.79 14.97 -24.36
CA SER A 4 -23.30 14.26 -25.54
C SER A 4 -22.92 15.09 -26.79
N ILE A 5 -22.17 14.49 -27.72
CA ILE A 5 -21.94 15.07 -29.05
C ILE A 5 -22.88 14.35 -30.03
N ILE A 6 -23.81 15.08 -30.60
CA ILE A 6 -24.74 14.58 -31.64
C ILE A 6 -24.06 14.79 -32.99
N ILE A 7 -23.74 13.71 -33.70
CA ILE A 7 -23.32 13.76 -35.11
C ILE A 7 -24.52 13.38 -35.99
N ILE A 8 -25.00 14.32 -36.77
CA ILE A 8 -26.07 14.10 -37.75
C ILE A 8 -25.41 13.71 -39.09
N THR A 9 -25.56 12.47 -39.51
CA THR A 9 -25.23 12.02 -40.86
C THR A 9 -26.47 12.07 -41.77
N LEU A 10 -26.38 12.80 -42.87
CA LEU A 10 -27.45 13.18 -43.76
C LEU A 10 -27.91 12.08 -44.75
N GLN A 11 -27.89 10.78 -44.39
CA GLN A 11 -28.36 9.75 -45.33
C GLN A 11 -29.29 8.66 -44.82
N ASN A 12 -29.58 8.53 -43.56
CA ASN A 12 -30.71 7.76 -43.02
C ASN A 12 -30.92 8.25 -41.58
N CYS A 13 -32.13 8.63 -41.22
CA CYS A 13 -32.46 9.15 -39.89
C CYS A 13 -32.24 8.16 -38.73
N GLU A 14 -31.02 7.73 -38.51
CA GLU A 14 -30.59 7.08 -37.29
C GLU A 14 -29.67 8.02 -36.54
N ILE A 15 -30.14 8.52 -35.39
CA ILE A 15 -29.31 9.28 -34.46
C ILE A 15 -28.43 8.24 -33.73
N ILE A 16 -27.15 8.17 -34.10
CA ILE A 16 -26.18 7.38 -33.35
C ILE A 16 -25.65 8.29 -32.23
N GLU A 17 -26.15 8.11 -31.01
CA GLU A 17 -25.55 8.68 -29.81
C GLU A 17 -24.21 7.94 -29.56
N ILE A 18 -23.10 8.56 -29.94
CA ILE A 18 -21.79 8.08 -29.48
C ILE A 18 -21.56 8.69 -28.10
N LEU A 19 -21.88 7.93 -27.08
CA LEU A 19 -21.50 8.23 -25.71
C LEU A 19 -19.98 8.02 -25.59
N PHE A 20 -19.22 9.10 -25.64
CA PHE A 20 -17.84 9.08 -25.16
C PHE A 20 -17.90 9.06 -23.63
N THR A 21 -17.84 7.89 -23.03
CA THR A 21 -17.56 7.76 -21.61
C THR A 21 -16.09 8.14 -21.40
N MET A 22 -15.84 9.29 -20.77
CA MET A 22 -14.48 9.60 -20.30
C MET A 22 -14.08 8.53 -19.27
N ALA A 23 -12.84 8.06 -19.37
CA ALA A 23 -12.31 7.13 -18.38
C ALA A 23 -12.39 7.75 -16.98
N TYR A 24 -12.71 6.92 -15.98
CA TYR A 24 -12.97 7.36 -14.61
C TYR A 24 -11.78 8.15 -13.99
N ILE A 25 -10.55 7.73 -14.26
CA ILE A 25 -9.33 8.50 -13.95
C ILE A 25 -8.61 8.80 -15.27
N SER A 26 -8.64 10.04 -15.69
CA SER A 26 -7.95 10.51 -16.89
C SER A 26 -7.44 11.94 -16.74
N PHE A 27 -6.35 12.25 -17.44
CA PHE A 27 -5.74 13.59 -17.48
C PHE A 27 -5.50 13.98 -18.92
N ASP A 28 -5.85 15.21 -19.25
CA ASP A 28 -5.63 15.80 -20.58
C ASP A 28 -4.25 16.44 -20.72
N LYS A 29 -3.97 16.95 -21.91
CA LYS A 29 -2.72 17.63 -22.24
C LYS A 29 -2.40 18.79 -21.29
N GLN A 30 -3.40 19.54 -20.82
CA GLN A 30 -3.16 20.74 -19.99
C GLN A 30 -2.53 20.34 -18.65
N HIS A 31 -3.01 19.24 -18.07
CA HIS A 31 -2.44 18.65 -16.86
C HIS A 31 -1.08 17.99 -17.13
N LEU A 32 -0.94 17.28 -18.25
CA LEU A 32 0.21 16.42 -18.53
C LEU A 32 1.48 17.17 -18.94
N VAL A 33 1.38 18.42 -19.38
CA VAL A 33 2.55 19.27 -19.64
C VAL A 33 3.12 19.92 -18.38
N ASN A 34 2.38 19.92 -17.26
CA ASN A 34 2.84 20.41 -15.98
C ASN A 34 3.62 19.29 -15.26
N LEU A 35 4.94 19.47 -15.18
CA LEU A 35 5.84 18.48 -14.59
C LEU A 35 5.62 18.33 -13.08
N GLU A 36 5.36 19.42 -12.35
CA GLU A 36 5.05 19.38 -10.92
C GLU A 36 3.81 18.50 -10.66
N PHE A 37 2.76 18.67 -11.46
CA PHE A 37 1.56 17.84 -11.37
C PHE A 37 1.85 16.37 -11.71
N THR A 38 2.56 16.08 -12.79
CA THR A 38 2.72 14.72 -13.33
C THR A 38 3.76 13.90 -12.61
N MET A 39 4.83 14.52 -12.10
CA MET A 39 5.87 13.86 -11.32
C MET A 39 5.39 13.47 -9.91
N ASN A 40 4.25 14.01 -9.46
CA ASN A 40 3.60 13.64 -8.20
C ASN A 40 2.60 12.49 -8.33
N LYS A 41 2.31 12.02 -9.57
CA LYS A 41 1.33 10.98 -9.83
C LYS A 41 2.03 9.68 -10.23
N GLU A 42 1.83 8.66 -9.43
CA GLU A 42 2.53 7.38 -9.57
C GLU A 42 1.56 6.25 -9.93
N ILE A 43 1.97 5.39 -10.85
CA ILE A 43 1.27 4.13 -11.16
C ILE A 43 1.98 2.98 -10.49
N LEU A 44 1.21 2.05 -9.92
CA LEU A 44 1.69 0.84 -9.32
C LEU A 44 1.02 -0.37 -9.98
N ARG A 45 1.79 -1.39 -10.30
CA ARG A 45 1.32 -2.71 -10.74
C ARG A 45 2.19 -3.76 -10.09
N SER A 46 1.57 -4.72 -9.42
CA SER A 46 2.28 -5.82 -8.77
C SER A 46 1.73 -7.17 -9.21
N ASN A 47 2.42 -8.23 -8.85
CA ASN A 47 1.99 -9.61 -9.07
C ASN A 47 1.89 -10.39 -7.76
N ARG A 48 1.59 -11.68 -7.88
CA ARG A 48 1.43 -12.59 -6.73
C ARG A 48 2.76 -13.08 -6.13
N SER A 49 3.91 -12.77 -6.75
CA SER A 49 5.23 -13.16 -6.25
C SER A 49 6.02 -12.00 -5.61
N GLY A 50 5.39 -10.83 -5.40
CA GLY A 50 6.03 -9.66 -4.80
C GLY A 50 6.83 -8.80 -5.76
N ALA A 51 6.85 -9.13 -7.05
CA ALA A 51 7.40 -8.26 -8.08
C ALA A 51 6.44 -7.12 -8.41
N PHE A 52 6.96 -5.97 -8.84
CA PHE A 52 6.13 -4.82 -9.19
C PHE A 52 6.76 -3.90 -10.24
N CYS A 53 5.92 -3.05 -10.82
CA CYS A 53 6.27 -1.87 -11.59
C CYS A 53 5.73 -0.65 -10.83
N ASN A 54 6.59 0.35 -10.63
CA ASN A 54 6.20 1.64 -10.07
C ASN A 54 6.98 2.75 -10.79
N THR A 55 6.27 3.74 -11.30
CA THR A 55 6.84 4.91 -11.97
C THR A 55 5.81 6.04 -11.98
N THR A 56 6.19 7.25 -12.39
CA THR A 56 5.21 8.33 -12.59
C THR A 56 4.37 8.12 -13.85
N ILE A 57 3.23 8.80 -13.94
CA ILE A 57 2.35 8.70 -15.11
C ILE A 57 3.03 9.12 -16.44
N ILE A 58 4.13 9.88 -16.38
CA ILE A 58 4.92 10.29 -17.56
C ILE A 58 6.21 9.49 -17.73
N GLY A 59 6.49 8.51 -16.84
CA GLY A 59 7.71 7.69 -16.89
C GLY A 59 8.95 8.36 -16.33
N CYS A 60 8.88 9.58 -15.76
CA CYS A 60 9.99 10.22 -15.06
C CYS A 60 10.11 9.64 -13.65
N ASN A 61 11.14 8.88 -13.38
CA ASN A 61 11.37 8.30 -12.06
C ASN A 61 11.80 9.38 -11.06
N THR A 62 11.09 9.47 -9.93
CA THR A 62 11.35 10.44 -8.85
C THR A 62 11.78 9.80 -7.55
N ARG A 63 11.79 8.46 -7.50
CA ARG A 63 12.20 7.66 -6.34
C ARG A 63 13.19 6.58 -6.75
N LYS A 64 14.13 6.25 -5.88
CA LYS A 64 14.99 5.07 -6.08
C LYS A 64 14.20 3.75 -6.13
N TYR A 65 12.98 3.74 -5.62
CA TYR A 65 12.04 2.60 -5.67
C TYR A 65 11.31 2.46 -7.00
N HIS A 66 11.40 3.45 -7.89
CA HIS A 66 10.80 3.38 -9.21
C HIS A 66 11.55 2.41 -10.13
N GLY A 67 10.81 1.65 -10.89
CA GLY A 67 11.30 0.74 -11.92
C GLY A 67 10.15 0.08 -12.67
N LEU A 68 10.39 -0.23 -13.94
CA LEU A 68 9.45 -1.01 -14.77
C LEU A 68 9.47 -2.49 -14.42
N LEU A 69 10.61 -3.00 -13.92
CA LEU A 69 10.70 -4.36 -13.41
C LEU A 69 11.52 -4.38 -12.12
N VAL A 70 10.79 -4.49 -11.01
CA VAL A 70 11.34 -4.63 -9.66
C VAL A 70 10.94 -5.99 -9.15
N VAL A 71 11.92 -6.83 -8.80
CA VAL A 71 11.71 -8.25 -8.54
C VAL A 71 12.45 -8.72 -7.29
N PRO A 72 11.90 -9.67 -6.52
CA PRO A 72 12.63 -10.34 -5.46
C PRO A 72 13.86 -11.06 -6.00
N GLN A 73 14.98 -10.99 -5.26
CA GLN A 73 16.22 -11.71 -5.55
C GLN A 73 16.60 -12.57 -4.33
N PRO A 74 15.94 -13.72 -4.12
CA PRO A 74 16.13 -14.52 -2.90
C PRO A 74 17.55 -15.09 -2.78
N GLN A 75 18.26 -15.27 -3.90
CA GLN A 75 19.65 -15.73 -3.91
C GLN A 75 20.64 -14.67 -3.42
N LEU A 76 20.25 -13.38 -3.33
CA LEU A 76 21.10 -12.30 -2.85
C LEU A 76 20.79 -11.94 -1.39
N ASP A 77 19.59 -11.43 -1.14
CA ASP A 77 19.23 -10.88 0.18
C ASP A 77 17.73 -10.95 0.52
N ASN A 78 16.94 -11.67 -0.26
CA ASN A 78 15.47 -11.77 -0.16
C ASN A 78 14.71 -10.43 -0.31
N ASN A 79 15.36 -9.39 -0.84
CA ASN A 79 14.71 -8.11 -1.09
C ASN A 79 14.33 -7.95 -2.55
N ASN A 80 13.55 -6.91 -2.80
CA ASN A 80 13.27 -6.47 -4.16
C ASN A 80 14.46 -5.70 -4.73
N HIS A 81 14.77 -5.96 -6.01
CA HIS A 81 15.82 -5.31 -6.78
C HIS A 81 15.26 -4.70 -8.05
N VAL A 82 15.69 -3.49 -8.37
CA VAL A 82 15.38 -2.85 -9.65
C VAL A 82 16.30 -3.42 -10.71
N LEU A 83 15.77 -4.21 -11.66
CA LEU A 83 16.54 -4.69 -12.80
C LEU A 83 16.38 -3.74 -13.99
N LEU A 84 15.14 -3.38 -14.34
CA LEU A 84 14.81 -2.44 -15.40
C LEU A 84 14.21 -1.17 -14.76
N SER A 85 14.93 -0.07 -14.81
CA SER A 85 14.49 1.21 -14.26
C SER A 85 13.45 1.87 -15.18
N SER A 86 13.77 2.06 -16.46
CA SER A 86 12.90 2.65 -17.47
C SER A 86 13.22 2.14 -18.88
N ILE A 87 12.36 2.48 -19.83
CA ILE A 87 12.65 2.37 -21.26
C ILE A 87 12.35 3.74 -21.88
N ASP A 88 13.33 4.32 -22.55
CA ASP A 88 13.12 5.52 -23.35
C ASP A 88 12.76 5.16 -24.77
N GLU A 89 11.66 5.72 -25.25
CA GLU A 89 11.18 5.57 -26.61
C GLU A 89 11.65 6.73 -27.48
N THR A 90 12.09 6.41 -28.69
CA THR A 90 12.30 7.38 -29.76
C THR A 90 11.47 6.95 -30.97
N VAL A 91 10.63 7.84 -31.43
CA VAL A 91 9.87 7.65 -32.68
C VAL A 91 10.63 8.33 -33.79
N ILE A 92 10.97 7.57 -34.83
CA ILE A 92 11.72 8.07 -35.99
C ILE A 92 10.78 8.12 -37.19
N VAL A 93 10.59 9.30 -37.75
CA VAL A 93 9.74 9.58 -38.92
C VAL A 93 10.54 10.39 -39.92
N ASN A 94 10.72 9.92 -41.15
CA ASN A 94 11.52 10.62 -42.17
C ASN A 94 12.95 10.98 -41.71
N LYS A 95 13.59 10.15 -40.88
CA LYS A 95 14.89 10.37 -40.27
C LYS A 95 14.91 11.46 -39.16
N GLU A 96 13.77 12.07 -38.84
CA GLU A 96 13.65 12.93 -37.66
C GLU A 96 13.34 12.11 -36.44
N GLU A 97 14.05 12.36 -35.32
CA GLU A 97 13.94 11.65 -34.06
C GLU A 97 13.12 12.44 -33.03
N PHE A 98 12.13 11.81 -32.44
CA PHE A 98 11.26 12.38 -31.39
C PHE A 98 11.39 11.53 -30.11
N HIS A 99 12.04 12.08 -29.09
CA HIS A 99 12.34 11.38 -27.84
C HIS A 99 11.19 11.54 -26.85
N PHE A 100 10.65 10.42 -26.36
CA PHE A 100 9.53 10.40 -25.40
C PHE A 100 9.97 10.23 -23.95
N GLY A 101 11.24 9.92 -23.70
CA GLY A 101 11.81 9.83 -22.36
C GLY A 101 11.69 11.14 -21.58
N VAL A 102 11.69 11.06 -20.26
CA VAL A 102 11.73 12.20 -19.33
C VAL A 102 12.58 11.81 -18.13
N HIS A 103 13.72 12.46 -17.94
CA HIS A 103 14.58 12.29 -16.78
C HIS A 103 14.93 13.64 -16.17
N GLN A 104 14.97 13.70 -14.85
CA GLN A 104 15.56 14.82 -14.12
C GLN A 104 17.02 14.49 -13.78
N TYR A 105 17.90 15.48 -13.89
CA TYR A 105 19.33 15.36 -13.58
C TYR A 105 19.69 16.21 -12.37
N GLU A 106 20.86 15.94 -11.76
CA GLU A 106 21.34 16.58 -10.52
C GLU A 106 21.41 18.12 -10.62
N ASP A 107 21.70 18.66 -11.79
CA ASP A 107 21.75 20.11 -12.06
C ASP A 107 20.36 20.76 -12.22
N GLY A 108 19.28 20.00 -12.06
CA GLY A 108 17.91 20.45 -12.24
C GLY A 108 17.41 20.37 -13.68
N THR A 109 18.25 19.99 -14.64
CA THR A 109 17.86 19.82 -16.05
C THR A 109 16.88 18.66 -16.17
N ILE A 110 15.86 18.83 -17.04
CA ILE A 110 14.92 17.76 -17.40
C ILE A 110 15.07 17.48 -18.90
N MET A 111 15.53 16.29 -19.22
CA MET A 111 15.81 15.85 -20.60
C MET A 111 15.57 14.33 -20.74
N PRO A 112 15.10 13.83 -21.90
CA PRO A 112 14.41 14.59 -22.96
C PRO A 112 13.11 15.24 -22.49
N HIS A 113 12.46 16.01 -23.36
CA HIS A 113 11.19 16.69 -23.06
C HIS A 113 9.96 15.89 -23.54
N GLY A 114 9.94 14.58 -23.35
CA GLY A 114 8.90 13.66 -23.87
C GLY A 114 7.47 14.00 -23.41
N HIS A 115 7.32 14.58 -22.22
CA HIS A 115 6.03 15.04 -21.69
C HIS A 115 5.31 16.03 -22.61
N LYS A 116 6.01 16.79 -23.45
CA LYS A 116 5.42 17.74 -24.40
C LYS A 116 4.64 17.05 -25.54
N TYR A 117 4.94 15.78 -25.81
CA TYR A 117 4.24 14.98 -26.83
C TYR A 117 3.01 14.27 -26.29
N ILE A 118 2.86 14.12 -24.98
CA ILE A 118 1.72 13.45 -24.35
C ILE A 118 0.45 14.29 -24.57
N ARG A 119 -0.66 13.62 -24.88
CA ARG A 119 -1.98 14.22 -25.11
C ARG A 119 -2.98 13.81 -24.07
N GLU A 120 -2.88 12.55 -23.60
CA GLU A 120 -3.84 11.96 -22.71
C GLU A 120 -3.17 10.87 -21.87
N PHE A 121 -3.58 10.77 -20.61
CA PHE A 121 -3.38 9.62 -19.74
C PHE A 121 -4.74 9.07 -19.32
N SER A 122 -4.90 7.75 -19.33
CA SER A 122 -6.05 7.04 -18.77
C SER A 122 -5.55 5.88 -17.91
N ALA A 123 -6.21 5.66 -16.76
CA ALA A 123 -5.93 4.52 -15.89
C ALA A 123 -6.76 3.29 -16.24
N GLU A 124 -7.77 3.41 -17.10
CA GLU A 124 -8.75 2.38 -17.43
C GLU A 124 -8.57 1.80 -18.84
N PRO A 125 -8.71 0.46 -19.01
CA PRO A 125 -8.71 -0.59 -17.97
C PRO A 125 -7.32 -0.80 -17.36
N ILE A 126 -6.29 -0.32 -18.04
CA ILE A 126 -4.88 -0.33 -17.66
C ILE A 126 -4.25 1.04 -17.95
N PRO A 127 -3.12 1.41 -17.32
CA PRO A 127 -2.46 2.66 -17.62
C PRO A 127 -2.14 2.79 -19.11
N LYS A 128 -2.62 3.85 -19.72
CA LYS A 128 -2.44 4.17 -21.13
C LYS A 128 -2.02 5.62 -21.29
N LEU A 129 -0.98 5.86 -22.06
CA LEU A 129 -0.50 7.17 -22.51
C LEU A 129 -0.72 7.29 -24.01
N THR A 130 -1.23 8.45 -24.45
CA THR A 130 -1.35 8.78 -25.87
C THR A 130 -0.37 9.90 -26.20
N TYR A 131 0.52 9.64 -27.15
CA TYR A 131 1.49 10.60 -27.69
C TYR A 131 1.10 11.08 -29.06
N ARG A 132 1.44 12.32 -29.41
CA ARG A 132 1.28 12.87 -30.77
C ARG A 132 2.50 13.65 -31.22
N VAL A 133 3.02 13.27 -32.37
CA VAL A 133 4.15 13.93 -33.07
C VAL A 133 3.70 14.18 -34.51
N GLY A 134 3.43 15.44 -34.85
CA GLY A 134 2.91 15.77 -36.17
C GLY A 134 1.60 15.03 -36.49
N ALA A 135 1.61 14.24 -37.56
CA ALA A 135 0.50 13.40 -37.99
C ALA A 135 0.50 12.01 -37.34
N THR A 136 1.53 11.68 -36.55
CA THR A 136 1.65 10.36 -35.91
C THR A 136 1.06 10.39 -34.49
N ARG A 137 0.18 9.42 -34.21
CA ARG A 137 -0.42 9.18 -32.88
C ARG A 137 -0.12 7.76 -32.42
N ILE A 138 0.47 7.64 -31.22
CA ILE A 138 0.91 6.36 -30.66
C ILE A 138 0.40 6.26 -29.23
N THR A 139 -0.11 5.08 -28.85
CA THR A 139 -0.44 4.74 -27.47
C THR A 139 0.61 3.81 -26.86
N LYS A 140 0.83 3.96 -25.57
CA LYS A 140 1.68 3.13 -24.71
C LYS A 140 0.86 2.63 -23.52
N GLU A 141 0.78 1.32 -23.35
CA GLU A 141 -0.04 0.68 -22.31
C GLU A 141 0.81 -0.29 -21.50
N TYR A 142 0.55 -0.34 -20.18
CA TYR A 142 1.30 -1.18 -19.25
C TYR A 142 0.44 -2.26 -18.63
N ILE A 143 0.93 -3.51 -18.64
CA ILE A 143 0.32 -4.61 -17.88
C ILE A 143 1.41 -5.46 -17.23
N PHE A 144 1.24 -5.75 -15.94
CA PHE A 144 2.14 -6.63 -15.19
C PHE A 144 1.50 -8.01 -15.07
N ALA A 145 2.27 -9.06 -15.37
CA ALA A 145 1.78 -10.45 -15.34
C ALA A 145 1.50 -10.88 -13.89
N GLU A 146 0.38 -11.55 -13.66
CA GLU A 146 -0.06 -11.94 -12.32
C GLU A 146 0.83 -13.02 -11.69
N ASN A 147 1.21 -14.03 -12.49
CA ASN A 147 1.91 -15.21 -12.02
C ASN A 147 3.34 -15.36 -12.60
N ASP A 148 3.89 -14.28 -13.16
CA ASP A 148 5.25 -14.21 -13.72
C ASP A 148 5.85 -12.86 -13.38
N SER A 149 7.14 -12.81 -13.02
CA SER A 149 7.86 -11.57 -12.80
C SER A 149 8.18 -10.89 -14.13
N ARG A 150 7.14 -10.33 -14.75
CA ARG A 150 7.16 -9.84 -16.12
C ARG A 150 6.23 -8.66 -16.32
N ILE A 151 6.73 -7.65 -17.01
CA ILE A 151 5.92 -6.54 -17.54
C ILE A 151 5.77 -6.70 -19.06
N TYR A 152 4.58 -6.40 -19.56
CA TYR A 152 4.31 -6.20 -20.97
C TYR A 152 3.93 -4.75 -21.22
N ILE A 153 4.53 -4.16 -22.27
CA ILE A 153 4.24 -2.79 -22.70
C ILE A 153 3.81 -2.86 -24.17
N ARG A 154 2.57 -2.46 -24.44
CA ARG A 154 2.05 -2.38 -25.80
C ARG A 154 2.21 -0.99 -26.35
N TYR A 155 2.83 -0.87 -27.53
CA TYR A 155 2.82 0.33 -28.34
C TYR A 155 1.94 0.07 -29.54
N PHE A 156 0.98 0.96 -29.78
CA PHE A 156 0.04 0.87 -30.91
C PHE A 156 0.05 2.17 -31.69
N VAL A 157 0.25 2.09 -33.00
CA VAL A 157 0.24 3.24 -33.92
C VAL A 157 -1.20 3.47 -34.37
N GLU A 158 -1.88 4.44 -33.77
CA GLU A 158 -3.26 4.76 -34.11
C GLU A 158 -3.38 5.52 -35.45
N GLU A 159 -2.46 6.47 -35.69
CA GLU A 159 -2.41 7.31 -36.90
C GLU A 159 -0.94 7.46 -37.34
N ALA A 160 -0.64 7.24 -38.60
CA ALA A 160 0.65 7.56 -39.19
C ALA A 160 0.56 7.69 -40.70
N ALA A 161 0.99 8.83 -41.27
CA ALA A 161 1.00 9.06 -42.70
C ALA A 161 2.00 8.15 -43.47
N GLN A 162 2.95 7.54 -42.75
CA GLN A 162 4.00 6.66 -43.28
C GLN A 162 4.53 5.73 -42.18
N PRO A 163 5.26 4.66 -42.54
CA PRO A 163 5.90 3.80 -41.53
C PRO A 163 6.82 4.61 -40.62
N ILE A 164 6.86 4.16 -39.34
CA ILE A 164 7.73 4.72 -38.32
C ILE A 164 8.71 3.66 -37.84
N THR A 165 9.85 4.07 -37.31
CA THR A 165 10.71 3.20 -36.51
C THR A 165 10.56 3.59 -35.04
N LEU A 166 10.22 2.61 -34.21
CA LEU A 166 10.21 2.75 -32.75
C LEU A 166 11.54 2.21 -32.21
N ARG A 167 12.38 3.10 -31.63
CA ARG A 167 13.61 2.74 -30.95
C ARG A 167 13.35 2.71 -29.44
N LEU A 168 13.86 1.67 -28.77
CA LEU A 168 13.64 1.38 -27.35
C LEU A 168 14.99 1.26 -26.65
N LEU A 169 15.30 2.18 -25.72
CA LEU A 169 16.50 2.20 -24.92
C LEU A 169 16.19 1.72 -23.50
N PRO A 170 16.59 0.51 -23.08
CA PRO A 170 16.41 0.06 -21.70
C PRO A 170 17.47 0.64 -20.77
N PHE A 171 17.04 1.18 -19.64
CA PHE A 171 17.88 1.68 -18.54
C PHE A 171 17.92 0.63 -17.43
N LEU A 172 19.09 0.04 -17.20
CA LEU A 172 19.32 -1.04 -16.25
C LEU A 172 19.95 -0.51 -14.97
N ALA A 173 19.52 -1.04 -13.83
CA ALA A 173 20.06 -0.70 -12.52
C ALA A 173 20.71 -1.89 -11.80
N PHE A 174 20.07 -3.05 -11.76
CA PHE A 174 20.52 -4.28 -11.09
C PHE A 174 21.01 -4.01 -9.66
N ARG A 175 20.13 -3.43 -8.85
CA ARG A 175 20.44 -3.04 -7.47
C ARG A 175 19.25 -3.27 -6.53
N ASN A 176 19.57 -3.44 -5.26
CA ASN A 176 18.57 -3.43 -4.21
C ASN A 176 17.76 -2.11 -4.21
N VAL A 177 16.44 -2.16 -4.01
CA VAL A 177 15.55 -0.97 -4.05
C VAL A 177 15.93 0.14 -3.06
N HIS A 178 16.67 -0.17 -2.00
CA HIS A 178 17.10 0.81 -0.99
C HIS A 178 18.45 1.46 -1.29
N MET A 179 19.14 1.00 -2.33
CA MET A 179 20.45 1.48 -2.73
C MET A 179 20.38 2.21 -4.08
N LEU A 180 21.45 2.88 -4.47
CA LEU A 180 21.62 3.50 -5.76
C LEU A 180 22.85 2.90 -6.46
N THR A 181 22.82 2.87 -7.80
CA THR A 181 23.93 2.41 -8.63
C THR A 181 24.74 3.60 -9.13
N HIS A 182 26.07 3.44 -9.17
CA HIS A 182 26.97 4.39 -9.81
C HIS A 182 27.81 3.69 -10.86
N GLU A 183 28.28 4.45 -11.86
CA GLU A 183 29.14 3.93 -12.92
C GLU A 183 30.33 3.16 -12.32
N ASN A 184 30.54 1.94 -12.81
CA ASN A 184 31.61 1.08 -12.30
C ASN A 184 32.16 0.15 -13.39
N HIS A 185 33.33 -0.44 -13.13
CA HIS A 185 33.99 -1.32 -14.07
C HIS A 185 33.69 -2.81 -13.88
N VAL A 186 32.93 -3.19 -12.83
CA VAL A 186 32.54 -4.58 -12.56
C VAL A 186 31.26 -4.98 -13.28
N ALA A 187 30.50 -4.01 -13.77
CA ALA A 187 29.30 -4.27 -14.54
C ALA A 187 29.63 -5.06 -15.83
N ASN A 188 29.00 -6.21 -15.99
CA ASN A 188 29.15 -7.03 -17.18
C ASN A 188 28.47 -6.34 -18.36
N ARG A 189 29.25 -5.93 -19.35
CA ARG A 189 28.78 -5.25 -20.56
C ARG A 189 28.34 -6.17 -21.69
N LYS A 190 28.45 -7.51 -21.51
CA LYS A 190 28.05 -8.49 -22.51
C LYS A 190 26.54 -8.67 -22.51
N TYR A 191 26.03 -9.10 -23.66
CA TYR A 191 24.62 -9.49 -23.80
C TYR A 191 24.56 -10.88 -24.43
N THR A 192 23.42 -11.52 -24.28
CA THR A 192 23.08 -12.76 -24.99
C THR A 192 21.99 -12.45 -26.00
N PRO A 193 22.20 -12.69 -27.30
CA PRO A 193 21.15 -12.55 -28.30
C PRO A 193 20.06 -13.62 -28.08
N ILE A 194 18.80 -13.19 -28.14
CA ILE A 194 17.64 -14.04 -28.03
C ILE A 194 16.65 -13.72 -29.16
N LYS A 195 15.61 -14.53 -29.30
CA LYS A 195 14.60 -14.28 -30.34
C LYS A 195 13.92 -12.93 -30.13
N ASN A 196 14.03 -12.02 -31.12
CA ASN A 196 13.46 -10.67 -31.12
C ASN A 196 13.89 -9.85 -29.89
N GLY A 197 15.16 -9.92 -29.48
CA GLY A 197 15.61 -9.18 -28.32
C GLY A 197 16.99 -9.54 -27.83
N ALA A 198 17.27 -9.16 -26.58
CA ALA A 198 18.54 -9.42 -25.91
C ALA A 198 18.31 -9.71 -24.42
N SER A 199 19.29 -10.36 -23.78
CA SER A 199 19.30 -10.53 -22.34
C SER A 199 20.64 -10.09 -21.74
N TRP A 200 20.56 -9.63 -20.47
CA TRP A 200 21.71 -9.10 -19.71
C TRP A 200 21.70 -9.63 -18.29
N GLN A 201 22.89 -9.89 -17.77
CA GLN A 201 23.17 -10.11 -16.34
C GLN A 201 24.33 -9.19 -15.95
N MET A 202 24.02 -8.05 -15.33
CA MET A 202 25.04 -7.03 -15.04
C MET A 202 26.01 -7.47 -13.96
N TYR A 203 25.57 -8.24 -12.97
CA TYR A 203 26.40 -8.69 -11.86
C TYR A 203 26.18 -10.18 -11.60
N GLU A 204 27.19 -10.81 -11.05
CA GLU A 204 27.15 -12.22 -10.66
C GLU A 204 26.01 -12.47 -9.63
N ASN A 205 25.41 -13.64 -9.69
CA ASN A 205 24.29 -14.07 -8.83
C ASN A 205 22.96 -13.34 -9.02
N TYR A 206 22.84 -12.35 -9.90
CA TYR A 206 21.55 -11.82 -10.31
C TYR A 206 20.86 -12.73 -11.32
N ASP A 207 19.51 -12.73 -11.30
CA ASP A 207 18.77 -13.26 -12.44
C ASP A 207 19.04 -12.42 -13.69
N SER A 208 19.02 -13.07 -14.86
CA SER A 208 19.13 -12.36 -16.14
C SER A 208 17.84 -11.62 -16.45
N LEU A 209 17.97 -10.42 -17.00
CA LEU A 209 16.85 -9.68 -17.58
C LEU A 209 16.75 -10.02 -19.05
N PHE A 210 15.55 -10.47 -19.49
CA PHE A 210 15.21 -10.75 -20.88
C PHE A 210 14.28 -9.67 -21.40
N LEU A 211 14.67 -8.95 -22.46
CA LEU A 211 13.86 -7.96 -23.15
C LEU A 211 13.60 -8.42 -24.58
N GLN A 212 12.32 -8.63 -24.92
CA GLN A 212 11.89 -9.17 -26.22
C GLN A 212 10.73 -8.36 -26.78
N THR A 213 10.59 -8.36 -28.11
CA THR A 213 9.47 -7.75 -28.82
C THR A 213 8.63 -8.79 -29.55
N SER A 214 7.31 -8.58 -29.64
CA SER A 214 6.39 -9.49 -30.33
C SER A 214 6.60 -9.57 -31.85
N LYS A 215 7.21 -8.52 -32.44
CA LYS A 215 7.63 -8.44 -33.84
C LYS A 215 9.14 -8.64 -33.94
N SER A 216 9.63 -8.87 -35.16
CA SER A 216 11.07 -8.83 -35.43
C SER A 216 11.65 -7.48 -35.06
N SER A 217 12.75 -7.46 -34.35
CA SER A 217 13.49 -6.26 -33.96
C SER A 217 14.98 -6.45 -34.21
N GLU A 218 15.67 -5.36 -34.46
CA GLU A 218 17.11 -5.30 -34.53
C GLU A 218 17.68 -4.77 -33.23
N TYR A 219 18.64 -5.49 -32.64
CA TYR A 219 19.35 -5.03 -31.45
C TYR A 219 20.72 -4.48 -31.84
N THR A 220 20.94 -3.21 -31.48
CA THR A 220 22.25 -2.54 -31.62
C THR A 220 22.92 -2.46 -30.27
N HIS A 221 24.10 -3.09 -30.16
CA HIS A 221 24.91 -3.05 -28.93
C HIS A 221 25.73 -1.76 -28.85
N ALA A 222 25.37 -0.87 -27.93
CA ALA A 222 26.02 0.44 -27.73
C ALA A 222 26.08 0.77 -26.22
N PRO A 223 26.91 0.05 -25.44
CA PRO A 223 26.89 0.14 -23.99
C PRO A 223 27.52 1.45 -23.47
N HIS A 224 26.79 2.16 -22.63
CA HIS A 224 27.22 3.40 -21.98
C HIS A 224 26.46 3.63 -20.68
N TRP A 225 26.92 4.58 -19.86
CA TRP A 225 26.27 5.01 -18.64
C TRP A 225 25.60 6.37 -18.86
N TYR A 226 24.37 6.48 -18.35
CA TYR A 226 23.67 7.75 -18.15
C TYR A 226 23.91 8.18 -16.73
N ASN A 227 24.72 9.22 -16.56
CA ASN A 227 25.19 9.67 -15.26
C ASN A 227 24.26 10.73 -14.66
N LYS A 228 24.18 10.77 -13.32
CA LYS A 228 23.53 11.83 -12.54
C LYS A 228 22.03 11.96 -12.75
N VAL A 229 21.31 10.85 -12.96
CA VAL A 229 19.85 10.83 -12.88
C VAL A 229 19.44 11.16 -11.44
N PHE A 230 18.50 12.08 -11.28
CA PHE A 230 18.13 12.65 -9.99
C PHE A 230 16.73 12.24 -9.56
N TYR A 231 16.59 11.81 -8.31
CA TYR A 231 15.34 11.38 -7.70
C TYR A 231 14.84 12.42 -6.70
N LEU A 232 13.99 13.34 -7.17
CA LEU A 232 13.48 14.47 -6.39
C LEU A 232 12.87 14.04 -5.04
N ARG A 233 12.08 12.97 -5.01
CA ARG A 233 11.43 12.50 -3.79
C ARG A 233 12.38 11.93 -2.75
N GLU A 234 13.52 11.37 -3.17
CA GLU A 234 14.56 10.92 -2.24
C GLU A 234 15.32 12.13 -1.67
N PHE A 235 15.62 13.13 -2.51
CA PHE A 235 16.24 14.38 -2.06
C PHE A 235 15.39 15.12 -1.02
N GLU A 236 14.08 15.30 -1.28
CA GLU A 236 13.13 15.92 -0.35
C GLU A 236 13.05 15.18 0.99
N ARG A 237 13.35 13.89 1.01
CA ARG A 237 13.38 13.04 2.20
C ARG A 237 14.75 13.01 2.88
N GLY A 238 15.74 13.75 2.37
CA GLY A 238 17.10 13.82 2.92
C GLY A 238 17.93 12.54 2.69
N TYR A 239 17.62 11.78 1.65
CA TYR A 239 18.39 10.61 1.24
C TYR A 239 19.27 10.91 0.03
N ASP A 240 20.24 10.02 -0.25
CA ASP A 240 20.97 10.03 -1.51
C ASP A 240 19.97 9.85 -2.67
N ALA A 241 20.12 10.73 -3.68
CA ALA A 241 19.14 10.93 -4.73
C ALA A 241 19.74 10.88 -6.16
N VAL A 242 21.04 10.63 -6.30
CA VAL A 242 21.74 10.66 -7.59
C VAL A 242 22.14 9.24 -7.99
N GLU A 243 21.75 8.81 -9.18
CA GLU A 243 22.03 7.47 -9.71
C GLU A 243 22.63 7.53 -11.10
N ASP A 244 23.55 6.60 -11.42
CA ASP A 244 23.98 6.34 -12.78
C ASP A 244 23.30 5.05 -13.27
N LEU A 245 22.67 5.12 -14.46
CA LEU A 245 21.96 3.99 -15.08
C LEU A 245 22.72 3.47 -16.30
N TYR A 246 22.78 2.16 -16.40
CA TYR A 246 23.45 1.50 -17.53
C TYR A 246 22.51 1.26 -18.70
N VAL A 247 22.89 1.69 -19.90
CA VAL A 247 22.17 1.42 -21.16
C VAL A 247 23.03 0.51 -22.01
N PRO A 248 22.63 -0.75 -22.27
CA PRO A 248 23.43 -1.72 -23.02
C PRO A 248 23.39 -1.52 -24.55
N GLY A 249 22.44 -0.72 -25.03
CA GLY A 249 22.12 -0.51 -26.42
C GLY A 249 20.63 -0.28 -26.63
N PHE A 250 20.11 -0.52 -27.83
CA PHE A 250 18.71 -0.29 -28.14
C PHE A 250 18.14 -1.33 -29.10
N LEU A 251 16.80 -1.46 -29.08
CA LEU A 251 16.01 -2.26 -30.02
C LEU A 251 15.27 -1.32 -31.00
N GLU A 252 15.20 -1.68 -32.27
CA GLU A 252 14.40 -0.96 -33.27
C GLU A 252 13.36 -1.90 -33.90
N VAL A 253 12.13 -1.36 -34.06
CA VAL A 253 10.99 -2.05 -34.65
C VAL A 253 10.27 -1.13 -35.63
N GLU A 254 10.06 -1.57 -36.86
CA GLU A 254 9.24 -0.86 -37.83
C GLU A 254 7.75 -1.11 -37.58
N LEU A 255 6.95 -0.04 -37.61
CA LEU A 255 5.50 -0.07 -37.41
C LEU A 255 4.79 0.82 -38.43
N LYS A 256 3.60 0.37 -38.84
CA LYS A 256 2.67 1.15 -39.68
C LYS A 256 1.40 1.48 -38.91
N GLU A 257 0.61 2.39 -39.44
CA GLU A 257 -0.73 2.66 -38.93
C GLU A 257 -1.55 1.37 -38.75
N GLY A 258 -2.25 1.27 -37.63
CA GLY A 258 -3.02 0.09 -37.24
C GLY A 258 -2.19 -1.08 -36.68
N GLU A 259 -0.86 -0.96 -36.62
CA GLU A 259 0.00 -2.00 -36.07
C GLU A 259 0.41 -1.74 -34.62
N SER A 260 0.65 -2.85 -33.91
CA SER A 260 1.18 -2.81 -32.54
C SER A 260 2.41 -3.69 -32.37
N VAL A 261 3.27 -3.33 -31.42
CA VAL A 261 4.31 -4.18 -30.88
C VAL A 261 4.14 -4.28 -29.37
N ILE A 262 4.36 -5.48 -28.82
CA ILE A 262 4.38 -5.71 -27.38
C ILE A 262 5.83 -6.01 -26.98
N VAL A 263 6.33 -5.20 -26.07
CA VAL A 263 7.62 -5.39 -25.39
C VAL A 263 7.38 -6.21 -24.15
N SER A 264 8.20 -7.22 -23.92
CA SER A 264 8.17 -8.09 -22.74
C SER A 264 9.50 -7.97 -22.01
N ALA A 265 9.49 -7.57 -20.75
CA ALA A 265 10.66 -7.61 -19.86
C ALA A 265 10.40 -8.56 -18.68
N GLY A 266 11.27 -9.54 -18.46
CA GLY A 266 11.11 -10.55 -17.41
C GLY A 266 12.37 -11.37 -17.15
N LEU A 267 12.28 -12.36 -16.26
CA LEU A 267 13.42 -13.16 -15.80
C LEU A 267 13.70 -14.41 -16.66
N GLU A 268 12.88 -14.69 -17.67
CA GLU A 268 13.02 -15.84 -18.55
C GLU A 268 12.75 -15.44 -19.99
N GLU A 269 13.37 -16.15 -20.94
CA GLU A 269 13.00 -16.06 -22.35
C GLU A 269 11.61 -16.66 -22.59
N LYS A 270 10.77 -15.97 -23.34
CA LYS A 270 9.44 -16.47 -23.76
C LYS A 270 9.32 -16.47 -25.27
N ASN A 271 8.33 -17.19 -25.78
CA ASN A 271 8.04 -17.19 -27.22
C ASN A 271 7.31 -15.89 -27.61
N PRO A 272 7.91 -14.99 -28.40
CA PRO A 272 7.29 -13.71 -28.78
C PRO A 272 5.93 -13.84 -29.48
N ALA A 273 5.66 -14.94 -30.15
CA ALA A 273 4.37 -15.19 -30.81
C ALA A 273 3.18 -15.29 -29.84
N THR A 274 3.46 -15.52 -28.54
CA THR A 274 2.41 -15.61 -27.49
C THR A 274 2.05 -14.28 -26.87
N PHE A 275 2.86 -13.21 -27.02
CA PHE A 275 2.73 -11.97 -26.26
C PHE A 275 1.39 -11.27 -26.47
N LYS A 276 0.89 -11.22 -27.73
CA LYS A 276 -0.40 -10.60 -28.04
C LYS A 276 -1.54 -11.29 -27.28
N ARG A 277 -1.62 -12.60 -27.39
CA ARG A 277 -2.65 -13.39 -26.70
C ARG A 277 -2.55 -13.26 -25.18
N GLN A 278 -1.34 -13.28 -24.62
CA GLN A 278 -1.13 -13.12 -23.17
C GLN A 278 -1.55 -11.73 -22.70
N PHE A 279 -1.19 -10.68 -23.42
CA PHE A 279 -1.58 -9.30 -23.12
C PHE A 279 -3.11 -9.13 -23.11
N GLU A 280 -3.78 -9.61 -24.16
CA GLU A 280 -5.24 -9.52 -24.32
C GLU A 280 -5.96 -10.32 -23.21
N SER A 281 -5.54 -11.55 -22.94
CA SER A 281 -6.11 -12.39 -21.87
C SER A 281 -5.94 -11.75 -20.48
N MET A 282 -4.79 -11.15 -20.19
CA MET A 282 -4.57 -10.45 -18.92
C MET A 282 -5.42 -9.17 -18.81
N MET A 283 -5.64 -8.47 -19.91
CA MET A 283 -6.48 -7.28 -19.94
C MET A 283 -7.96 -7.64 -19.67
N GLU A 284 -8.46 -8.70 -20.31
CA GLU A 284 -9.84 -9.18 -20.15
C GLU A 284 -10.15 -9.71 -18.73
N SER A 285 -9.16 -10.29 -18.07
CA SER A 285 -9.33 -10.88 -16.72
C SER A 285 -9.29 -9.84 -15.58
N ARG A 286 -8.97 -8.58 -15.85
CA ARG A 286 -8.83 -7.56 -14.83
C ARG A 286 -10.17 -6.95 -14.44
N ILE A 287 -10.29 -6.59 -13.16
CA ILE A 287 -11.38 -5.72 -12.70
C ILE A 287 -11.22 -4.37 -13.41
N PRO A 288 -12.26 -3.81 -14.06
CA PRO A 288 -12.19 -2.48 -14.65
C PRO A 288 -11.88 -1.41 -13.58
N ARG A 289 -11.43 -0.24 -14.01
CA ARG A 289 -11.19 0.93 -13.12
C ARG A 289 -12.17 2.05 -13.40
N ASP A 290 -13.42 1.69 -13.59
CA ASP A 290 -14.55 2.54 -13.99
C ASP A 290 -15.31 3.17 -12.81
N SER A 291 -14.88 2.87 -11.59
CA SER A 291 -15.48 3.38 -10.36
C SER A 291 -14.47 3.39 -9.21
N PHE A 292 -14.77 4.18 -8.17
CA PHE A 292 -13.97 4.22 -6.94
C PHE A 292 -13.82 2.85 -6.30
N GLU A 293 -14.92 2.12 -6.18
CA GLU A 293 -14.91 0.78 -5.58
C GLU A 293 -14.05 -0.20 -6.38
N HIS A 294 -14.16 -0.21 -7.72
CA HIS A 294 -13.33 -1.06 -8.56
C HIS A 294 -11.84 -0.67 -8.51
N CYS A 295 -11.51 0.62 -8.40
CA CYS A 295 -10.13 1.06 -8.15
C CYS A 295 -9.58 0.49 -6.83
N LEU A 296 -10.35 0.56 -5.75
CA LEU A 296 -9.96 0.00 -4.45
C LEU A 296 -9.82 -1.53 -4.49
N GLN A 297 -10.73 -2.24 -5.19
CA GLN A 297 -10.65 -3.69 -5.37
C GLN A 297 -9.40 -4.11 -6.16
N ASN A 298 -9.04 -3.37 -7.22
CA ASN A 298 -7.78 -3.55 -7.94
C ASN A 298 -6.57 -3.33 -7.01
N SER A 299 -6.59 -2.28 -6.21
CA SER A 299 -5.53 -1.97 -5.25
C SER A 299 -5.40 -3.09 -4.20
N ALA A 300 -6.52 -3.58 -3.67
CA ALA A 300 -6.55 -4.66 -2.69
C ALA A 300 -5.83 -5.93 -3.16
N GLN A 301 -5.99 -6.29 -4.43
CA GLN A 301 -5.35 -7.48 -5.01
C GLN A 301 -3.82 -7.38 -5.06
N GLN A 302 -3.26 -6.17 -5.09
CA GLN A 302 -1.82 -5.94 -5.22
C GLN A 302 -1.03 -6.33 -3.96
N PHE A 303 -1.68 -6.33 -2.79
CA PHE A 303 -1.02 -6.65 -1.52
C PHE A 303 -0.89 -8.15 -1.23
N ILE A 304 -1.65 -9.01 -1.91
CA ILE A 304 -1.70 -10.44 -1.62
C ILE A 304 -0.63 -11.17 -2.40
N ILE A 305 0.34 -11.74 -1.69
CA ILE A 305 1.48 -12.48 -2.25
C ILE A 305 1.27 -13.97 -2.02
N ARG A 306 1.43 -14.76 -3.08
CA ARG A 306 1.25 -16.22 -3.06
C ARG A 306 2.55 -16.88 -3.49
N GLU A 307 3.25 -17.45 -2.54
CA GLU A 307 4.50 -18.17 -2.76
C GLU A 307 4.37 -19.64 -2.36
N LYS A 308 5.42 -20.43 -2.60
CA LYS A 308 5.42 -21.86 -2.29
C LYS A 308 5.26 -22.15 -0.79
N ASP A 309 5.76 -21.26 0.04
CA ASP A 309 5.73 -21.31 1.51
C ASP A 309 4.44 -20.77 2.14
N GLY A 310 3.56 -20.21 1.34
CA GLY A 310 2.23 -19.74 1.79
C GLY A 310 1.77 -18.42 1.20
N THR A 311 0.60 -17.99 1.66
CA THR A 311 0.01 -16.70 1.29
C THR A 311 0.33 -15.68 2.39
N ARG A 312 0.93 -14.55 1.99
CA ARG A 312 1.24 -13.42 2.86
C ARG A 312 0.72 -12.11 2.28
N MET A 313 0.73 -11.06 3.07
CA MET A 313 0.30 -9.73 2.65
C MET A 313 1.44 -8.74 2.82
N PHE A 314 1.69 -7.93 1.78
CA PHE A 314 2.58 -6.77 1.90
C PHE A 314 1.83 -5.61 2.56
N ALA A 315 2.50 -4.92 3.48
CA ALA A 315 1.93 -3.78 4.18
C ALA A 315 1.75 -2.59 3.25
N GLY A 316 2.72 -2.32 2.36
CA GLY A 316 2.62 -1.19 1.44
C GLY A 316 3.73 -1.12 0.41
N PHE A 317 3.42 -0.49 -0.71
CA PHE A 317 4.35 -0.27 -1.82
C PHE A 317 4.83 1.19 -1.86
N PRO A 318 6.11 1.42 -2.23
CA PRO A 318 7.04 0.44 -2.81
C PRO A 318 8.03 -0.20 -1.81
N TRP A 319 7.98 0.06 -0.50
CA TRP A 319 9.07 -0.33 0.41
C TRP A 319 8.70 -1.20 1.61
N PHE A 320 7.42 -1.36 1.95
CA PHE A 320 7.02 -2.23 3.05
C PHE A 320 6.83 -3.68 2.60
N GLY A 321 7.44 -4.60 3.35
CA GLY A 321 7.22 -6.03 3.19
C GLY A 321 6.02 -6.54 3.98
N SER A 322 6.04 -7.82 4.36
CA SER A 322 5.02 -8.44 5.21
C SER A 322 5.14 -8.00 6.65
N CYS A 323 4.01 -7.62 7.26
CA CYS A 323 3.91 -7.23 8.66
C CYS A 323 2.66 -7.85 9.26
N GLY A 324 2.80 -8.51 10.41
CA GLY A 324 1.70 -9.19 11.09
C GLY A 324 0.59 -8.24 11.50
N ARG A 325 0.93 -7.09 12.08
CA ARG A 325 -0.04 -6.05 12.45
C ARG A 325 -0.81 -5.56 11.24
N ASP A 326 -0.11 -5.12 10.19
CA ASP A 326 -0.75 -4.58 8.99
C ASP A 326 -1.60 -5.64 8.30
N THR A 327 -1.15 -6.90 8.27
CA THR A 327 -1.96 -8.01 7.76
C THR A 327 -3.27 -8.14 8.53
N LEU A 328 -3.21 -8.20 9.87
CA LEU A 328 -4.41 -8.32 10.70
C LEU A 328 -5.36 -7.13 10.51
N LEU A 329 -4.86 -5.90 10.54
CA LEU A 329 -5.65 -4.69 10.34
C LEU A 329 -6.25 -4.59 8.92
N SER A 330 -5.61 -5.22 7.92
CA SER A 330 -6.10 -5.20 6.54
C SER A 330 -7.16 -6.26 6.23
N ILE A 331 -7.18 -7.37 6.96
CA ILE A 331 -8.10 -8.50 6.73
C ILE A 331 -9.57 -8.10 6.64
N PRO A 332 -10.13 -7.23 7.52
CA PRO A 332 -11.56 -6.90 7.47
C PRO A 332 -12.00 -6.32 6.14
N GLY A 333 -11.27 -5.35 5.61
CA GLY A 333 -11.62 -4.67 4.36
C GLY A 333 -11.18 -5.41 3.10
N LEU A 334 -9.94 -5.94 3.07
CA LEU A 334 -9.43 -6.57 1.86
C LEU A 334 -9.97 -7.98 1.64
N ILE A 335 -10.26 -8.72 2.71
CA ILE A 335 -10.57 -10.16 2.66
C ILE A 335 -12.00 -10.48 3.09
N LEU A 336 -12.39 -10.09 4.33
CA LEU A 336 -13.67 -10.47 4.87
C LEU A 336 -14.85 -9.76 4.18
N ALA A 337 -14.68 -8.49 3.83
CA ALA A 337 -15.70 -7.72 3.09
C ALA A 337 -16.02 -8.34 1.72
N ASN A 338 -15.05 -9.04 1.11
CA ASN A 338 -15.22 -9.77 -0.15
C ASN A 338 -15.68 -11.24 0.02
N GLY A 339 -15.88 -11.72 1.25
CA GLY A 339 -16.27 -13.08 1.52
C GLY A 339 -15.19 -14.14 1.30
N ASP A 340 -13.92 -13.75 1.12
CA ASP A 340 -12.82 -14.67 0.78
C ASP A 340 -12.29 -15.43 2.01
N LYS A 341 -13.06 -16.44 2.40
CA LYS A 341 -12.72 -17.33 3.51
C LYS A 341 -11.45 -18.15 3.28
N LYS A 342 -11.10 -18.43 2.01
CA LYS A 342 -9.90 -19.21 1.68
C LYS A 342 -8.65 -18.40 1.98
N THR A 343 -8.54 -17.20 1.41
CA THR A 343 -7.40 -16.31 1.64
C THR A 343 -7.28 -15.91 3.11
N PHE A 344 -8.40 -15.70 3.82
CA PHE A 344 -8.40 -15.49 5.28
C PHE A 344 -7.65 -16.59 6.02
N LYS A 345 -8.02 -17.86 5.77
CA LYS A 345 -7.37 -19.00 6.44
C LYS A 345 -5.90 -19.16 6.07
N GLU A 346 -5.56 -18.91 4.81
CA GLU A 346 -4.17 -18.97 4.34
C GLU A 346 -3.29 -17.91 5.03
N LEU A 347 -3.78 -16.66 5.14
CA LEU A 347 -3.07 -15.57 5.82
C LEU A 347 -2.88 -15.86 7.31
N LEU A 348 -3.95 -16.28 8.02
CA LEU A 348 -3.81 -16.62 9.43
C LEU A 348 -2.87 -17.81 9.65
N LYS A 349 -2.92 -18.82 8.77
CA LYS A 349 -1.98 -19.92 8.84
C LYS A 349 -0.54 -19.46 8.73
N TYR A 350 -0.22 -18.61 7.74
CA TYR A 350 1.13 -18.05 7.60
C TYR A 350 1.57 -17.26 8.83
N LEU A 351 0.70 -16.41 9.38
CA LEU A 351 1.00 -15.64 10.57
C LEU A 351 1.27 -16.56 11.79
N ILE A 352 0.47 -17.59 11.97
CA ILE A 352 0.62 -18.57 13.07
C ILE A 352 1.89 -19.39 12.91
N ASP A 353 2.15 -19.90 11.70
CA ASP A 353 3.35 -20.71 11.41
C ASP A 353 4.65 -19.93 11.61
N THR A 354 4.60 -18.59 11.54
CA THR A 354 5.76 -17.70 11.71
C THR A 354 5.81 -17.01 13.08
N MET A 355 4.98 -17.38 14.03
CA MET A 355 5.01 -16.83 15.40
C MET A 355 6.31 -17.20 16.15
N GLN A 356 6.70 -16.31 17.07
CA GLN A 356 7.70 -16.61 18.10
C GLN A 356 7.09 -16.37 19.48
N GLY A 357 6.88 -17.44 20.24
CA GLY A 357 6.09 -17.35 21.46
C GLY A 357 4.69 -16.79 21.15
N PRO A 358 4.18 -15.83 21.93
CA PRO A 358 2.87 -15.22 21.70
C PRO A 358 2.86 -14.13 20.61
N PHE A 359 3.99 -13.80 19.98
CA PHE A 359 4.13 -12.66 19.08
C PHE A 359 4.13 -13.07 17.61
N PHE A 360 3.42 -12.29 16.78
CA PHE A 360 3.46 -12.40 15.34
C PHE A 360 4.69 -11.70 14.76
N SER A 361 5.17 -12.22 13.62
CA SER A 361 6.32 -11.65 12.92
C SER A 361 5.96 -10.31 12.29
N ASN A 362 6.83 -9.32 12.44
CA ASN A 362 6.80 -8.07 11.71
C ASN A 362 8.12 -7.90 10.96
N ARG A 363 8.07 -7.56 9.68
CA ARG A 363 9.25 -7.25 8.87
C ARG A 363 9.09 -5.87 8.28
N TYR A 364 9.75 -4.90 8.88
CA TYR A 364 9.94 -3.59 8.29
C TYR A 364 11.37 -3.50 7.77
N TYR A 365 11.59 -3.09 6.51
CA TYR A 365 12.93 -2.86 5.95
C TYR A 365 13.94 -4.01 6.13
N GLN A 366 14.03 -4.93 5.21
CA GLN A 366 15.18 -5.82 4.93
C GLN A 366 15.84 -6.60 6.08
N LYS A 367 15.63 -6.28 7.34
CA LYS A 367 16.31 -6.89 8.47
C LYS A 367 15.45 -7.94 9.15
N SER A 368 16.06 -8.70 10.03
CA SER A 368 15.48 -9.77 10.83
C SER A 368 14.01 -9.50 11.19
N LEU A 369 13.23 -10.55 11.20
CA LEU A 369 11.86 -10.53 11.74
C LEU A 369 11.87 -9.95 13.15
N TYR A 370 10.97 -8.99 13.41
CA TYR A 370 10.76 -8.43 14.74
C TYR A 370 9.53 -9.07 15.38
N TYR A 371 9.63 -9.39 16.67
CA TYR A 371 8.57 -10.04 17.44
C TYR A 371 8.20 -9.23 18.69
N THR A 372 8.22 -7.90 18.59
CA THR A 372 8.07 -7.01 19.74
C THR A 372 6.70 -6.36 19.87
N ALA A 373 5.83 -6.50 18.88
CA ALA A 373 4.53 -5.82 18.89
C ALA A 373 3.53 -6.49 19.85
N VAL A 374 3.15 -5.81 20.93
CA VAL A 374 2.17 -6.33 21.91
C VAL A 374 0.73 -6.25 21.42
N ASP A 375 0.42 -5.32 20.54
CA ASP A 375 -0.92 -5.11 19.99
C ASP A 375 -1.30 -6.16 18.95
N SER A 376 -0.35 -6.65 18.13
CA SER A 376 -0.65 -7.61 17.07
C SER A 376 -1.33 -8.90 17.59
N PRO A 377 -0.86 -9.56 18.67
CA PRO A 377 -1.57 -10.69 19.27
C PRO A 377 -2.99 -10.36 19.73
N LEU A 378 -3.22 -9.13 20.17
CA LEU A 378 -4.53 -8.71 20.66
C LEU A 378 -5.48 -8.36 19.49
N TRP A 379 -4.97 -7.77 18.40
CA TRP A 379 -5.71 -7.60 17.14
C TRP A 379 -6.19 -8.93 16.55
N PHE A 380 -5.45 -10.02 16.73
CA PHE A 380 -5.86 -11.34 16.27
C PHE A 380 -7.26 -11.74 16.80
N PHE A 381 -7.55 -11.46 18.09
CA PHE A 381 -8.87 -11.74 18.66
C PHE A 381 -9.98 -10.90 18.00
N LEU A 382 -9.72 -9.63 17.74
CA LEU A 382 -10.69 -8.77 17.03
C LEU A 382 -10.96 -9.29 15.62
N ILE A 383 -9.94 -9.77 14.93
CA ILE A 383 -10.10 -10.31 13.58
C ILE A 383 -10.90 -11.62 13.57
N LEU A 384 -10.77 -12.46 14.59
CA LEU A 384 -11.61 -13.64 14.78
C LEU A 384 -13.08 -13.24 15.06
N GLN A 385 -13.33 -12.17 15.84
CA GLN A 385 -14.67 -11.62 16.06
C GLN A 385 -15.27 -11.11 14.74
N LYS A 386 -14.51 -10.40 13.93
CA LYS A 386 -14.98 -9.94 12.60
C LYS A 386 -15.20 -11.12 11.65
N TYR A 387 -14.38 -12.17 11.69
CA TYR A 387 -14.63 -13.41 10.94
C TYR A 387 -15.94 -14.10 11.34
N GLU A 388 -16.25 -14.17 12.65
CA GLU A 388 -17.53 -14.64 13.16
C GLU A 388 -18.69 -13.78 12.62
N ALA A 389 -18.61 -12.45 12.77
CA ALA A 389 -19.67 -11.53 12.42
C ALA A 389 -19.91 -11.41 10.91
N MET A 390 -18.86 -11.35 10.11
CA MET A 390 -18.94 -11.07 8.67
C MET A 390 -19.15 -12.35 7.83
N LEU A 391 -18.56 -13.49 8.23
CA LEU A 391 -18.61 -14.74 7.45
C LEU A 391 -19.30 -15.90 8.16
N GLY A 392 -19.92 -15.64 9.32
CA GLY A 392 -20.75 -16.63 10.03
C GLY A 392 -19.95 -17.83 10.60
N ALA A 393 -18.67 -17.61 10.96
CA ALA A 393 -17.90 -18.64 11.65
C ALA A 393 -18.51 -18.93 13.02
N THR A 394 -18.57 -20.20 13.43
CA THR A 394 -19.07 -20.55 14.77
C THR A 394 -17.96 -20.50 15.81
N LYS A 395 -18.28 -20.15 17.06
CA LYS A 395 -17.31 -20.16 18.16
C LYS A 395 -16.63 -21.53 18.34
N LYS A 396 -17.37 -22.63 18.11
CA LYS A 396 -16.79 -23.99 18.11
C LYS A 396 -15.76 -24.20 17.02
N SER A 397 -16.00 -23.69 15.80
CA SER A 397 -15.04 -23.79 14.71
C SER A 397 -13.82 -22.92 14.96
N ILE A 398 -14.00 -21.72 15.52
CA ILE A 398 -12.92 -20.81 15.88
C ILE A 398 -12.03 -21.43 16.96
N TRP A 399 -12.64 -22.01 18.00
CA TRP A 399 -11.88 -22.72 19.04
C TRP A 399 -11.07 -23.89 18.50
N LYS A 400 -11.71 -24.71 17.64
CA LYS A 400 -11.04 -25.84 16.98
C LYS A 400 -9.82 -25.40 16.17
N ASP A 401 -9.98 -24.34 15.37
CA ASP A 401 -8.94 -23.91 14.42
C ASP A 401 -7.85 -23.05 15.10
N TYR A 402 -8.21 -22.24 16.13
CA TYR A 402 -7.34 -21.20 16.71
C TYR A 402 -7.21 -21.22 18.22
N GLY A 403 -7.88 -22.12 18.94
CA GLY A 403 -7.90 -22.17 20.41
C GLY A 403 -6.53 -22.31 21.04
N ALA A 404 -5.64 -23.12 20.44
CA ALA A 404 -4.26 -23.28 20.93
C ALA A 404 -3.47 -21.95 20.89
N VAL A 405 -3.61 -21.19 19.83
CA VAL A 405 -2.96 -19.87 19.66
C VAL A 405 -3.56 -18.85 20.64
N MET A 406 -4.88 -18.85 20.81
CA MET A 406 -5.57 -18.00 21.79
C MET A 406 -5.07 -18.28 23.21
N SER A 407 -4.97 -19.56 23.60
CA SER A 407 -4.45 -19.96 24.91
C SER A 407 -2.98 -19.58 25.09
N LEU A 408 -2.16 -19.77 24.07
CA LEU A 408 -0.74 -19.36 24.10
C LEU A 408 -0.61 -17.87 24.39
N ILE A 409 -1.34 -17.01 23.64
CA ILE A 409 -1.26 -15.55 23.79
C ILE A 409 -1.73 -15.13 25.18
N LEU A 410 -2.94 -15.54 25.60
CA LEU A 410 -3.53 -15.08 26.86
C LEU A 410 -2.73 -15.55 28.06
N ASN A 411 -2.30 -16.81 28.08
CA ASN A 411 -1.53 -17.34 29.20
C ASN A 411 -0.12 -16.74 29.29
N SER A 412 0.56 -16.52 28.13
CA SER A 412 1.85 -15.83 28.11
C SER A 412 1.77 -14.40 28.68
N PHE A 413 0.70 -13.67 28.35
CA PHE A 413 0.51 -12.30 28.84
C PHE A 413 0.10 -12.24 30.31
N ILE A 414 -0.52 -13.32 30.84
CA ILE A 414 -0.79 -13.44 32.28
C ILE A 414 0.49 -13.76 33.02
N GLU A 415 1.29 -14.68 32.52
CA GLU A 415 2.51 -15.17 33.16
C GLU A 415 3.71 -14.23 33.04
N GLY A 416 3.74 -13.45 31.94
CA GLY A 416 4.80 -12.52 31.60
C GLY A 416 5.67 -12.98 30.44
N THR A 417 6.24 -12.02 29.72
CA THR A 417 7.11 -12.23 28.55
C THR A 417 8.43 -11.46 28.66
N ASP A 418 9.37 -11.76 27.77
CA ASP A 418 10.70 -11.13 27.72
C ASP A 418 10.67 -9.60 27.54
N PHE A 419 9.60 -9.05 26.97
CA PHE A 419 9.47 -7.60 26.75
C PHE A 419 8.78 -6.87 27.92
N ASN A 420 8.80 -7.45 29.12
CA ASN A 420 8.11 -6.93 30.29
C ASN A 420 6.60 -6.72 30.03
N VAL A 421 6.01 -7.59 29.21
CA VAL A 421 4.56 -7.66 29.02
C VAL A 421 4.01 -8.63 30.06
N LYS A 422 3.21 -8.12 31.00
CA LYS A 422 2.65 -8.93 32.10
C LYS A 422 1.35 -8.34 32.62
N THR A 423 0.48 -9.20 33.09
CA THR A 423 -0.73 -8.81 33.82
C THR A 423 -0.42 -8.41 35.24
N LEU A 424 -0.87 -7.23 35.65
CA LEU A 424 -0.73 -6.76 37.05
C LEU A 424 -1.85 -7.35 37.95
N GLU A 425 -1.72 -7.18 39.28
CA GLU A 425 -2.70 -7.67 40.27
C GLU A 425 -4.12 -7.13 40.01
N ASN A 426 -4.24 -5.92 39.49
CA ASN A 426 -5.50 -5.27 39.13
C ASN A 426 -6.06 -5.72 37.77
N GLY A 427 -5.43 -6.71 37.14
CA GLY A 427 -5.82 -7.28 35.85
C GLY A 427 -5.32 -6.54 34.62
N LEU A 428 -4.82 -5.31 34.75
CA LEU A 428 -4.33 -4.52 33.62
C LEU A 428 -3.01 -5.08 33.06
N LEU A 429 -2.81 -4.94 31.77
CA LEU A 429 -1.64 -5.39 31.04
C LEU A 429 -0.58 -4.27 30.99
N TYR A 430 0.54 -4.50 31.64
CA TYR A 430 1.72 -3.64 31.57
C TYR A 430 2.61 -4.09 30.41
N ALA A 431 3.17 -3.15 29.65
CA ALA A 431 4.03 -3.48 28.51
C ALA A 431 5.26 -2.57 28.41
N GLY A 432 6.41 -3.17 28.15
CA GLY A 432 7.61 -2.47 27.68
C GLY A 432 8.51 -1.88 28.76
N ASN A 433 9.43 -1.09 28.27
CA ASN A 433 10.32 -0.19 28.98
C ASN A 433 10.67 1.00 28.07
N GLU A 434 11.39 1.99 28.61
CA GLU A 434 11.71 3.24 27.91
C GLU A 434 12.52 3.10 26.59
N ASN A 435 13.10 1.93 26.32
CA ASN A 435 13.87 1.64 25.10
C ASN A 435 13.09 0.82 24.07
N LEU A 436 11.82 0.50 24.33
CA LEU A 436 10.97 -0.33 23.48
C LEU A 436 9.75 0.44 23.00
N ALA A 437 9.38 0.24 21.73
CA ALA A 437 8.13 0.70 21.15
C ALA A 437 7.32 -0.53 20.73
N LEU A 438 6.39 -0.95 21.57
CA LEU A 438 5.66 -2.21 21.42
C LEU A 438 4.27 -2.08 20.80
N THR A 439 3.75 -0.84 20.65
CA THR A 439 2.44 -0.55 20.06
C THR A 439 2.56 -0.16 18.60
N TRP A 440 1.45 0.22 17.95
CA TRP A 440 1.47 0.74 16.60
C TRP A 440 2.28 2.04 16.46
N MET A 441 2.47 2.78 17.57
CA MET A 441 3.30 3.98 17.62
C MET A 441 4.77 3.61 17.85
N ASN A 442 5.39 2.96 16.87
CA ASN A 442 6.66 2.26 16.98
C ASN A 442 7.85 2.92 16.27
N VAL A 443 7.80 4.21 16.05
CA VAL A 443 8.88 4.96 15.38
C VAL A 443 10.11 5.07 16.27
N PHE A 444 11.27 4.80 15.68
CA PHE A 444 12.59 4.95 16.30
C PHE A 444 13.42 6.00 15.55
N CYS A 445 14.13 6.83 16.30
CA CYS A 445 15.16 7.71 15.76
C CYS A 445 16.39 7.63 16.66
N ASP A 446 17.57 7.50 16.05
CA ASP A 446 18.85 7.37 16.77
C ASP A 446 18.85 6.25 17.84
N GLY A 447 18.15 5.15 17.57
CA GLY A 447 18.06 3.99 18.46
C GLY A 447 17.12 4.14 19.66
N LYS A 448 16.32 5.22 19.72
CA LYS A 448 15.31 5.46 20.78
C LYS A 448 13.92 5.61 20.18
N PRO A 449 12.87 5.14 20.87
CA PRO A 449 11.50 5.39 20.47
C PRO A 449 11.18 6.88 20.56
N PHE A 450 10.49 7.41 19.54
CA PHE A 450 10.07 8.81 19.50
C PHE A 450 8.86 9.09 20.40
N THR A 451 7.96 8.13 20.49
CA THR A 451 6.79 8.12 21.35
C THR A 451 6.87 6.92 22.29
N PRO A 452 7.74 6.99 23.32
CA PRO A 452 7.94 5.85 24.23
C PRO A 452 6.70 5.69 25.11
N ARG A 453 5.77 4.86 24.65
CA ARG A 453 4.58 4.49 25.39
C ARG A 453 4.90 3.21 26.15
N THR A 454 5.24 3.39 27.43
CA THR A 454 5.64 2.31 28.32
C THR A 454 4.70 2.29 29.51
N GLY A 455 4.28 1.10 29.89
CA GLY A 455 3.43 0.92 31.07
C GLY A 455 2.05 0.42 30.71
N LEU A 456 1.02 1.14 31.09
CA LEU A 456 -0.37 0.85 30.82
C LEU A 456 -0.84 1.73 29.66
N ASP A 457 -0.95 1.18 28.46
CA ASP A 457 -1.48 1.87 27.29
C ASP A 457 -2.99 1.64 27.18
N ILE A 458 -3.75 2.69 26.86
CA ILE A 458 -5.22 2.63 26.90
C ILE A 458 -5.79 1.63 25.89
N GLU A 459 -5.33 1.66 24.62
CA GLU A 459 -5.80 0.74 23.59
C GLU A 459 -5.35 -0.69 23.85
N ILE A 460 -4.14 -0.88 24.39
CA ILE A 460 -3.63 -2.22 24.70
C ILE A 460 -4.49 -2.87 25.80
N ASN A 461 -4.82 -2.13 26.84
CA ASN A 461 -5.66 -2.62 27.93
C ASN A 461 -7.13 -2.85 27.50
N ALA A 462 -7.64 -2.05 26.57
CA ALA A 462 -8.97 -2.29 25.98
C ALA A 462 -8.97 -3.55 25.08
N LEU A 463 -7.97 -3.69 24.20
CA LEU A 463 -7.78 -4.91 23.39
C LEU A 463 -7.60 -6.16 24.25
N TRP A 464 -6.84 -6.04 25.36
CA TRP A 464 -6.66 -7.11 26.34
C TRP A 464 -7.99 -7.55 26.94
N TYR A 465 -8.79 -6.60 27.43
CA TYR A 465 -10.14 -6.89 27.94
C TYR A 465 -11.02 -7.56 26.89
N ASN A 466 -11.02 -7.04 25.68
CA ASN A 466 -11.78 -7.60 24.55
C ASN A 466 -11.34 -9.04 24.25
N ALA A 467 -10.03 -9.31 24.21
CA ALA A 467 -9.48 -10.64 23.96
C ALA A 467 -9.92 -11.66 25.04
N LEU A 468 -9.80 -11.28 26.31
CA LEU A 468 -10.22 -12.11 27.43
C LEU A 468 -11.71 -12.44 27.38
N ARG A 469 -12.58 -11.42 27.20
CA ARG A 469 -14.04 -11.61 27.13
C ARG A 469 -14.44 -12.49 25.97
N TYR A 470 -13.86 -12.26 24.80
CA TYR A 470 -14.16 -13.07 23.64
C TYR A 470 -13.74 -14.54 23.83
N ALA A 471 -12.55 -14.77 24.36
CA ALA A 471 -12.09 -16.12 24.66
C ALA A 471 -12.97 -16.85 25.69
N VAL A 472 -13.42 -16.14 26.74
CA VAL A 472 -14.39 -16.66 27.71
C VAL A 472 -15.70 -17.06 27.05
N GLU A 473 -16.27 -16.21 26.15
CA GLU A 473 -17.49 -16.53 25.43
C GLU A 473 -17.31 -17.73 24.47
N ILE A 474 -16.15 -17.86 23.84
CA ILE A 474 -15.83 -19.04 23.03
C ILE A 474 -15.81 -20.29 23.88
N LEU A 475 -15.12 -20.28 25.02
CA LEU A 475 -15.03 -21.45 25.90
C LEU A 475 -16.38 -21.87 26.50
N LYS A 476 -17.26 -20.91 26.83
CA LYS A 476 -18.61 -21.22 27.30
C LYS A 476 -19.43 -22.06 26.31
N GLU A 477 -19.17 -21.92 25.01
CA GLU A 477 -19.85 -22.69 23.97
C GLU A 477 -19.07 -23.93 23.52
N ALA A 478 -17.75 -23.84 23.41
CA ALA A 478 -16.90 -24.84 22.77
C ALA A 478 -16.30 -25.85 23.78
N ASP A 479 -15.90 -25.37 24.97
CA ASP A 479 -15.21 -26.21 25.97
C ASP A 479 -15.44 -25.70 27.43
N LYS A 480 -16.62 -25.94 27.97
CA LYS A 480 -17.03 -25.45 29.29
C LYS A 480 -16.18 -26.01 30.46
N LYS A 481 -15.42 -27.06 30.23
CA LYS A 481 -14.56 -27.68 31.23
C LYS A 481 -13.13 -27.21 31.19
N ASN A 482 -12.78 -26.34 30.25
CA ASN A 482 -11.45 -25.82 30.11
C ASN A 482 -11.03 -25.06 31.37
N PRO A 483 -9.87 -25.35 31.96
CA PRO A 483 -9.40 -24.72 33.20
C PRO A 483 -9.16 -23.20 33.02
N ASP A 484 -8.84 -22.76 31.84
CA ASP A 484 -8.59 -21.36 31.53
C ASP A 484 -9.86 -20.49 31.59
N LEU A 485 -11.06 -21.10 31.48
CA LEU A 485 -12.33 -20.36 31.50
C LEU A 485 -12.50 -19.50 32.76
N GLN A 486 -12.24 -20.07 33.93
CA GLN A 486 -12.33 -19.32 35.17
C GLN A 486 -11.20 -18.30 35.30
N LYS A 487 -9.95 -18.71 35.03
CA LYS A 487 -8.75 -17.85 35.07
C LYS A 487 -8.92 -16.59 34.24
N TRP A 488 -9.33 -16.73 32.95
CA TRP A 488 -9.51 -15.60 32.05
C TRP A 488 -10.69 -14.72 32.45
N ASN A 489 -11.78 -15.31 32.95
CA ASN A 489 -12.92 -14.51 33.40
C ASN A 489 -12.56 -13.66 34.64
N GLU A 490 -11.83 -14.19 35.61
CA GLU A 490 -11.38 -13.46 36.81
C GLU A 490 -10.46 -12.29 36.44
N VAL A 491 -9.53 -12.49 35.48
CA VAL A 491 -8.67 -11.41 34.97
C VAL A 491 -9.51 -10.35 34.27
N ALA A 492 -10.46 -10.75 33.40
CA ALA A 492 -11.32 -9.82 32.69
C ALA A 492 -12.20 -8.98 33.64
N ASP A 493 -12.71 -9.56 34.73
CA ASP A 493 -13.47 -8.84 35.75
C ASP A 493 -12.61 -7.78 36.45
N LYS A 494 -11.36 -8.11 36.81
CA LYS A 494 -10.39 -7.15 37.36
C LYS A 494 -10.09 -6.01 36.41
N VAL A 495 -9.88 -6.31 35.11
CA VAL A 495 -9.65 -5.25 34.10
C VAL A 495 -10.85 -4.31 34.05
N LYS A 496 -12.08 -4.84 34.00
CA LYS A 496 -13.30 -4.05 33.97
C LYS A 496 -13.40 -3.08 35.16
N ASP A 497 -13.09 -3.56 36.36
CA ASP A 497 -13.18 -2.77 37.58
C ASP A 497 -12.08 -1.69 37.69
N SER A 498 -10.94 -1.91 37.02
CA SER A 498 -9.74 -1.07 37.12
C SER A 498 -9.63 -0.07 35.98
N PHE A 499 -10.14 -0.38 34.79
CA PHE A 499 -9.88 0.39 33.56
C PHE A 499 -10.29 1.85 33.67
N ALA A 500 -11.57 2.14 33.96
CA ALA A 500 -12.02 3.53 34.07
C ALA A 500 -11.33 4.28 35.21
N LYS A 501 -11.10 3.63 36.37
CA LYS A 501 -10.39 4.23 37.51
C LYS A 501 -8.95 4.62 37.17
N CYS A 502 -8.33 3.87 36.27
CA CYS A 502 -6.95 4.11 35.85
C CYS A 502 -6.86 5.18 34.77
N PHE A 503 -7.64 5.03 33.68
CA PHE A 503 -7.48 5.84 32.49
C PHE A 503 -8.34 7.10 32.44
N TYR A 504 -9.38 7.26 33.26
CA TYR A 504 -10.24 8.44 33.24
C TYR A 504 -10.00 9.33 34.44
N ASN A 505 -9.67 10.59 34.16
CA ASN A 505 -9.57 11.64 35.18
C ASN A 505 -10.92 12.34 35.32
N GLU A 506 -11.67 12.04 36.40
CA GLU A 506 -12.99 12.64 36.65
C GLU A 506 -12.95 14.17 36.86
N GLN A 507 -11.84 14.71 37.36
CA GLN A 507 -11.71 16.14 37.64
C GLN A 507 -11.54 16.98 36.35
N THR A 508 -10.81 16.45 35.38
CA THR A 508 -10.51 17.16 34.12
C THR A 508 -11.35 16.65 32.96
N GLY A 509 -11.99 15.49 33.08
CA GLY A 509 -12.73 14.82 32.01
C GLY A 509 -11.85 14.22 30.91
N VAL A 510 -10.53 14.11 31.14
CA VAL A 510 -9.54 13.65 30.16
C VAL A 510 -9.27 12.15 30.35
N PHE A 511 -9.00 11.47 29.23
CA PHE A 511 -8.46 10.10 29.21
C PHE A 511 -6.95 10.14 29.03
N TYR A 512 -6.24 9.35 29.83
CA TYR A 512 -4.80 9.20 29.70
C TYR A 512 -4.48 8.26 28.53
N ASP A 513 -3.56 8.67 27.67
CA ASP A 513 -3.07 7.86 26.56
C ASP A 513 -2.27 6.64 27.06
N TYR A 514 -1.37 6.90 28.01
CA TYR A 514 -0.68 5.87 28.77
C TYR A 514 -0.35 6.35 30.20
N ILE A 515 -0.03 5.37 31.04
CA ILE A 515 0.33 5.60 32.46
C ILE A 515 1.52 4.73 32.81
N ASN A 516 2.53 5.32 33.43
CA ASN A 516 3.65 4.61 34.03
C ASN A 516 4.00 5.19 35.41
N ASP A 517 5.11 4.74 36.00
CA ASP A 517 5.54 5.17 37.31
C ASP A 517 5.90 6.67 37.38
N ASN A 518 6.23 7.30 36.25
CA ASN A 518 6.73 8.65 36.16
C ASN A 518 5.67 9.66 35.70
N GLU A 519 4.71 9.23 34.86
CA GLU A 519 3.74 10.16 34.27
C GLU A 519 2.37 9.51 33.97
N ARG A 520 1.38 10.38 33.85
CA ARG A 520 0.07 10.11 33.28
C ARG A 520 -0.09 11.01 32.06
N ASN A 521 0.09 10.46 30.87
CA ASN A 521 0.05 11.22 29.64
C ASN A 521 -1.39 11.54 29.23
N ASN A 522 -1.71 12.81 29.11
CA ASN A 522 -3.06 13.31 28.80
C ASN A 522 -3.20 13.82 27.36
N GLU A 523 -2.28 13.50 26.49
CA GLU A 523 -2.36 13.84 25.07
C GLU A 523 -3.56 13.19 24.40
N VAL A 524 -4.31 13.98 23.63
CA VAL A 524 -5.45 13.50 22.88
C VAL A 524 -4.96 12.80 21.61
N ARG A 525 -5.01 11.47 21.64
CA ARG A 525 -4.57 10.57 20.57
C ARG A 525 -5.69 9.61 20.16
N PRO A 526 -5.64 9.01 18.97
CA PRO A 526 -6.69 8.09 18.50
C PRO A 526 -6.75 6.76 19.29
N ASN A 527 -5.81 6.50 20.19
CA ASN A 527 -5.75 5.29 20.98
C ASN A 527 -6.99 5.09 21.86
N MET A 528 -7.54 6.18 22.42
CA MET A 528 -8.81 6.12 23.17
C MET A 528 -10.01 5.74 22.29
N LEU A 529 -9.99 6.09 21.00
CA LEU A 529 -11.03 5.66 20.04
C LEU A 529 -10.98 4.16 19.81
N ILE A 530 -9.77 3.58 19.68
CA ILE A 530 -9.60 2.13 19.56
C ILE A 530 -10.28 1.44 20.74
N ALA A 531 -10.10 1.97 21.96
CA ALA A 531 -10.70 1.37 23.15
C ALA A 531 -12.23 1.27 23.09
N ILE A 532 -12.92 2.23 22.47
CA ILE A 532 -14.40 2.25 22.39
C ILE A 532 -14.96 1.58 21.14
N SER A 533 -14.12 1.22 20.17
CA SER A 533 -14.53 0.57 18.93
C SER A 533 -14.71 -0.96 19.09
N LEU A 534 -14.27 -1.51 20.21
CA LEU A 534 -14.20 -2.96 20.43
C LEU A 534 -15.57 -3.54 20.83
N PRO A 535 -15.91 -4.76 20.39
CA PRO A 535 -17.15 -5.44 20.79
C PRO A 535 -17.31 -5.57 22.31
N TYR A 536 -16.22 -5.84 23.03
CA TYR A 536 -16.18 -5.79 24.48
C TYR A 536 -15.34 -4.61 24.95
N CYS A 537 -16.00 -3.56 25.44
CA CYS A 537 -15.37 -2.37 25.97
C CYS A 537 -15.61 -2.24 27.48
N PRO A 538 -14.58 -1.93 28.30
CA PRO A 538 -14.75 -1.83 29.77
C PRO A 538 -15.36 -0.50 30.23
N LEU A 539 -15.76 0.39 29.31
CA LEU A 539 -16.36 1.71 29.59
C LEU A 539 -17.88 1.68 29.39
N ASN A 540 -18.58 2.54 30.17
CA ASN A 540 -20.01 2.79 29.96
C ASN A 540 -20.26 3.72 28.75
N ASP A 541 -21.51 3.82 28.31
CA ASP A 541 -21.86 4.56 27.08
C ASP A 541 -21.64 6.08 27.21
N ASP A 542 -21.74 6.68 28.40
CA ASP A 542 -21.47 8.10 28.60
C ASP A 542 -19.99 8.42 28.39
N LEU A 543 -19.09 7.59 28.88
CA LEU A 543 -17.66 7.73 28.67
C LEU A 543 -17.26 7.45 27.22
N LYS A 544 -17.90 6.45 26.58
CA LYS A 544 -17.69 6.18 25.14
C LYS A 544 -18.09 7.39 24.28
N LYS A 545 -19.24 8.02 24.56
CA LYS A 545 -19.67 9.22 23.85
C LYS A 545 -18.68 10.38 24.02
N LYS A 546 -18.20 10.63 25.24
CA LYS A 546 -17.18 11.66 25.49
C LYS A 546 -15.92 11.42 24.63
N ILE A 547 -15.39 10.19 24.60
CA ILE A 547 -14.25 9.82 23.76
C ILE A 547 -14.56 10.08 22.29
N PHE A 548 -15.71 9.64 21.81
CA PHE A 548 -16.11 9.79 20.41
C PHE A 548 -16.19 11.27 20.02
N ASP A 549 -16.80 12.10 20.85
CA ASP A 549 -16.97 13.54 20.59
C ASP A 549 -15.61 14.28 20.56
N ILE A 550 -14.69 13.96 21.48
CA ILE A 550 -13.32 14.50 21.49
C ILE A 550 -12.58 14.05 20.22
N THR A 551 -12.63 12.76 19.89
CA THR A 551 -11.99 12.23 18.70
C THR A 551 -12.50 12.89 17.42
N ARG A 552 -13.82 13.03 17.30
CA ARG A 552 -14.46 13.66 16.14
C ARG A 552 -14.08 15.12 16.00
N SER A 553 -14.02 15.86 17.09
CA SER A 553 -13.75 17.32 17.07
C SER A 553 -12.27 17.65 16.85
N GLU A 554 -11.35 16.82 17.35
CA GLU A 554 -9.92 17.15 17.36
C GLU A 554 -9.09 16.33 16.36
N LEU A 555 -9.46 15.08 16.11
CA LEU A 555 -8.63 14.16 15.32
C LEU A 555 -9.18 13.85 13.93
N LEU A 556 -10.51 13.82 13.74
CA LEU A 556 -11.10 13.45 12.46
C LEU A 556 -10.80 14.47 11.37
N THR A 557 -10.40 13.97 10.20
CA THR A 557 -10.24 14.72 8.96
C THR A 557 -10.94 13.98 7.82
N ASN A 558 -10.99 14.59 6.64
CA ASN A 558 -11.50 13.92 5.44
C ASN A 558 -10.53 12.87 4.82
N ARG A 559 -9.37 12.65 5.45
CA ARG A 559 -8.34 11.67 5.03
C ARG A 559 -8.04 10.60 6.09
N GLY A 560 -8.74 10.62 7.20
CA GLY A 560 -8.50 9.73 8.34
C GLY A 560 -8.42 10.47 9.66
N LEU A 561 -7.70 9.93 10.63
CA LEU A 561 -7.54 10.56 11.93
C LEU A 561 -6.09 10.98 12.18
N ARG A 562 -5.93 12.18 12.76
CA ARG A 562 -4.64 12.65 13.25
C ARG A 562 -4.13 11.77 14.39
N SER A 563 -2.84 11.56 14.43
CA SER A 563 -2.16 10.80 15.49
C SER A 563 -2.02 11.59 16.81
N LEU A 564 -2.22 12.90 16.77
CA LEU A 564 -2.18 13.82 17.90
C LEU A 564 -3.09 15.01 17.64
N SER A 565 -3.75 15.53 18.70
CA SER A 565 -4.56 16.73 18.62
C SER A 565 -3.74 17.97 18.22
N PRO A 566 -4.28 18.85 17.35
CA PRO A 566 -3.66 20.13 17.02
C PRO A 566 -3.49 21.09 18.21
N ARG A 567 -4.10 20.79 19.36
CA ARG A 567 -3.96 21.58 20.60
C ARG A 567 -2.70 21.25 21.40
N SER A 568 -2.04 20.13 21.07
CA SER A 568 -0.80 19.74 21.72
C SER A 568 0.37 20.61 21.27
N GLU A 569 1.26 20.95 22.17
CA GLU A 569 2.53 21.62 21.86
C GLU A 569 3.48 20.77 21.01
N PHE A 570 3.31 19.44 21.04
CA PHE A 570 4.10 18.50 20.25
C PHE A 570 3.55 18.30 18.83
N TYR A 571 2.41 18.92 18.50
CA TYR A 571 1.77 18.75 17.19
C TYR A 571 2.68 19.22 16.04
N ARG A 572 2.73 18.43 14.99
CA ARG A 572 3.43 18.70 13.74
C ARG A 572 2.45 18.60 12.58
N GLU A 573 2.27 19.70 11.88
CA GLU A 573 1.25 19.84 10.84
C GLU A 573 1.60 19.15 9.51
N VAL A 574 2.92 18.95 9.22
CA VAL A 574 3.42 18.37 7.96
C VAL A 574 4.50 17.32 8.23
N THR A 575 4.56 16.32 7.35
CA THR A 575 5.50 15.19 7.42
C THR A 575 6.52 15.28 6.28
N ILE A 576 7.41 16.28 6.37
CA ILE A 576 8.43 16.59 5.36
C ILE A 576 9.82 16.72 5.98
N GLY A 577 10.84 16.84 5.13
CA GLY A 577 12.23 17.07 5.53
C GLY A 577 13.04 15.78 5.70
N ASN A 578 14.14 15.88 6.45
CA ASN A 578 15.04 14.75 6.69
C ASN A 578 14.39 13.65 7.55
N HIS A 579 15.11 12.54 7.74
CA HIS A 579 14.60 11.39 8.48
C HIS A 579 14.06 11.77 9.87
N ARG A 580 14.83 12.53 10.67
CA ARG A 580 14.43 12.92 12.03
C ARG A 580 13.19 13.80 12.05
N GLU A 581 13.08 14.75 11.13
CA GLU A 581 11.92 15.65 11.02
C GLU A 581 10.64 14.87 10.71
N ARG A 582 10.71 13.96 9.76
CA ARG A 582 9.56 13.10 9.41
C ARG A 582 9.14 12.17 10.54
N GLU A 583 10.13 11.51 11.19
CA GLU A 583 9.85 10.61 12.32
C GLU A 583 9.27 11.37 13.52
N THR A 584 9.67 12.63 13.72
CA THR A 584 9.06 13.51 14.74
C THR A 584 7.58 13.76 14.45
N ALA A 585 7.21 13.98 13.20
CA ALA A 585 5.84 14.27 12.79
C ALA A 585 4.96 13.02 12.75
N TYR A 586 5.52 11.85 12.46
CA TYR A 586 4.79 10.63 12.09
C TYR A 586 3.71 10.22 13.11
N HIS A 587 4.01 10.30 14.42
CA HIS A 587 3.02 10.05 15.48
C HIS A 587 2.58 11.32 16.22
N ASN A 588 2.93 12.52 15.72
CA ASN A 588 2.63 13.79 16.36
C ASN A 588 1.85 14.75 15.46
N GLY A 589 0.86 14.27 14.74
CA GLY A 589 -0.02 15.11 13.93
C GLY A 589 -0.42 14.48 12.60
N THR A 590 0.42 13.63 12.03
CA THR A 590 0.16 12.91 10.78
C THR A 590 -1.19 12.19 10.82
N VAL A 591 -1.92 12.24 9.70
CA VAL A 591 -3.22 11.59 9.53
C VAL A 591 -3.04 10.17 9.02
N PHE A 592 -3.71 9.22 9.65
CA PHE A 592 -3.71 7.80 9.30
C PHE A 592 -5.09 7.35 8.83
N PRO A 593 -5.25 6.91 7.56
CA PRO A 593 -6.53 6.40 7.05
C PRO A 593 -7.01 5.13 7.75
N TRP A 594 -6.09 4.23 8.18
CA TRP A 594 -6.48 2.96 8.81
C TRP A 594 -7.32 3.15 10.09
N LEU A 595 -7.18 4.28 10.77
CA LEU A 595 -7.96 4.64 11.96
C LEU A 595 -9.44 4.91 11.68
N ILE A 596 -9.83 4.97 10.40
CA ILE A 596 -11.24 5.02 10.01
C ILE A 596 -11.98 3.74 10.42
N MET A 597 -11.32 2.57 10.39
CA MET A 597 -11.97 1.33 10.80
C MET A 597 -12.46 1.37 12.26
N PRO A 598 -11.63 1.68 13.28
CA PRO A 598 -12.13 1.86 14.64
C PRO A 598 -13.13 3.03 14.76
N TYR A 599 -13.00 4.11 13.98
CA TYR A 599 -13.98 5.20 13.97
C TYR A 599 -15.37 4.72 13.52
N VAL A 600 -15.43 3.94 12.45
CA VAL A 600 -16.66 3.34 11.93
C VAL A 600 -17.31 2.41 12.95
N ASP A 601 -16.52 1.52 13.55
CA ASP A 601 -17.00 0.58 14.57
C ASP A 601 -17.57 1.33 15.79
N ALA A 602 -16.89 2.39 16.26
CA ALA A 602 -17.36 3.22 17.36
C ALA A 602 -18.63 4.01 17.01
N ALA A 603 -18.69 4.61 15.81
CA ALA A 603 -19.85 5.36 15.33
C ALA A 603 -21.10 4.47 15.23
N VAL A 604 -20.96 3.29 14.64
CA VAL A 604 -22.07 2.33 14.51
C VAL A 604 -22.46 1.75 15.87
N GLY A 605 -21.51 1.46 16.74
CA GLY A 605 -21.76 0.97 18.10
C GLY A 605 -22.55 1.96 18.96
N LEU A 606 -22.30 3.27 18.80
CA LEU A 606 -22.98 4.33 19.57
C LEU A 606 -24.30 4.80 18.95
N TYR A 607 -24.35 4.90 17.61
CA TYR A 607 -25.42 5.61 16.92
C TYR A 607 -26.19 4.72 15.93
N GLY A 608 -25.74 3.49 15.68
CA GLY A 608 -26.40 2.57 14.76
C GLY A 608 -26.60 3.17 13.37
N LYS A 609 -27.80 3.01 12.83
CA LYS A 609 -28.17 3.51 11.48
C LYS A 609 -28.11 5.04 11.33
N THR A 610 -28.18 5.80 12.41
CA THR A 610 -28.10 7.28 12.35
C THR A 610 -26.70 7.80 12.03
N SER A 611 -25.66 6.94 12.10
CA SER A 611 -24.31 7.27 11.66
C SER A 611 -24.14 7.30 10.13
N LEU A 612 -25.06 6.71 9.37
CA LEU A 612 -24.94 6.48 7.92
C LEU A 612 -24.58 7.74 7.12
N PRO A 613 -25.22 8.91 7.27
CA PRO A 613 -24.87 10.09 6.46
C PRO A 613 -23.40 10.52 6.64
N TYR A 614 -22.91 10.49 7.88
CA TYR A 614 -21.51 10.85 8.18
C TYR A 614 -20.50 9.87 7.61
N LEU A 615 -20.86 8.59 7.58
CA LEU A 615 -20.00 7.54 7.00
C LEU A 615 -19.98 7.64 5.47
N GLU A 616 -21.09 8.00 4.83
CA GLU A 616 -21.16 8.25 3.39
C GLU A 616 -20.32 9.48 3.00
N ASP A 617 -20.42 10.58 3.75
CA ASP A 617 -19.59 11.77 3.52
C ASP A 617 -18.11 11.44 3.61
N LEU A 618 -17.70 10.64 4.61
CA LEU A 618 -16.32 10.21 4.79
C LEU A 618 -15.86 9.30 3.64
N TYR A 619 -16.69 8.37 3.16
CA TYR A 619 -16.38 7.51 2.03
C TYR A 619 -16.18 8.33 0.74
N ASN A 620 -17.10 9.25 0.46
CA ASN A 620 -17.07 10.10 -0.72
C ASN A 620 -15.84 11.02 -0.73
N ALA A 621 -15.37 11.47 0.44
CA ALA A 621 -14.16 12.29 0.55
C ALA A 621 -12.88 11.56 0.10
N PHE A 622 -12.86 10.21 0.10
CA PHE A 622 -11.75 9.43 -0.41
C PHE A 622 -11.77 9.23 -1.93
N GLU A 623 -12.87 9.53 -2.61
CA GLU A 623 -12.95 9.36 -4.08
C GLU A 623 -11.94 10.25 -4.82
N GLU A 624 -11.71 11.47 -4.34
CA GLU A 624 -10.74 12.38 -4.95
C GLU A 624 -9.29 11.91 -4.77
N VAL A 625 -9.01 11.22 -3.66
CA VAL A 625 -7.65 10.79 -3.27
C VAL A 625 -7.00 9.87 -4.29
N ILE A 626 -7.78 8.99 -4.93
CA ILE A 626 -7.24 7.99 -5.87
C ILE A 626 -6.67 8.57 -7.16
N ALA A 627 -6.85 9.87 -7.39
CA ALA A 627 -6.28 10.61 -8.52
C ALA A 627 -5.19 11.62 -8.09
N GLU A 628 -4.88 11.72 -6.78
CA GLU A 628 -3.93 12.72 -6.26
C GLU A 628 -2.47 12.29 -6.42
N ASN A 629 -2.09 11.15 -5.87
CA ASN A 629 -0.70 10.67 -5.84
C ASN A 629 -0.56 9.26 -6.41
N GLY A 630 -0.91 8.22 -5.65
CA GLY A 630 -0.99 6.85 -6.16
C GLY A 630 -2.27 6.63 -6.95
N ILE A 631 -2.17 6.47 -8.28
CA ILE A 631 -3.32 6.36 -9.17
C ILE A 631 -4.10 5.06 -8.90
N GLY A 632 -5.35 5.23 -8.42
CA GLY A 632 -6.28 4.14 -8.12
C GLY A 632 -5.99 3.44 -6.79
N THR A 633 -5.28 4.10 -5.85
CA THR A 633 -4.96 3.54 -4.52
C THR A 633 -4.98 4.62 -3.44
N ILE A 634 -4.73 4.23 -2.19
CA ILE A 634 -4.69 5.15 -1.03
C ILE A 634 -3.33 5.06 -0.36
N SER A 635 -2.75 6.22 -0.09
CA SER A 635 -1.44 6.35 0.55
C SER A 635 -1.46 5.95 2.02
N GLU A 636 -0.29 5.77 2.58
CA GLU A 636 -0.06 5.39 3.97
C GLU A 636 -0.58 6.43 4.95
N ILE A 637 -0.20 7.68 4.73
CA ILE A 637 -0.42 8.81 5.64
C ILE A 637 -0.67 10.09 4.84
N TYR A 638 -1.20 11.10 5.56
CA TYR A 638 -1.41 12.46 5.05
C TYR A 638 -0.92 13.49 6.04
N ASP A 639 -0.60 14.70 5.57
CA ASP A 639 -0.24 15.81 6.46
C ASP A 639 -1.38 16.14 7.43
N GLY A 640 -1.03 16.58 8.64
CA GLY A 640 -1.97 16.88 9.72
C GLY A 640 -2.92 18.04 9.42
N ASN A 641 -2.45 19.04 8.65
CA ASN A 641 -3.23 20.21 8.26
C ASN A 641 -3.64 20.17 6.77
N PRO A 642 -4.75 20.82 6.40
CA PRO A 642 -5.13 20.98 5.00
C PRO A 642 -4.00 21.61 4.16
N PRO A 643 -3.85 21.16 2.90
CA PRO A 643 -4.76 20.32 2.10
C PRO A 643 -4.67 18.81 2.41
N HIS A 644 -3.93 18.38 3.44
CA HIS A 644 -3.70 16.98 3.78
C HIS A 644 -2.97 16.24 2.64
N GLU A 645 -1.81 16.75 2.26
CA GLU A 645 -1.02 16.13 1.20
C GLU A 645 -0.61 14.69 1.55
N SER A 646 -0.64 13.84 0.55
CA SER A 646 -0.25 12.44 0.64
C SER A 646 1.24 12.29 0.95
N ARG A 647 1.57 11.44 1.92
CA ARG A 647 2.94 11.12 2.36
C ARG A 647 3.12 9.61 2.53
N GLY A 648 4.32 9.22 2.92
CA GLY A 648 4.67 7.80 3.12
C GLY A 648 4.68 7.01 1.83
N CYS A 649 4.30 5.73 1.90
CA CYS A 649 4.16 4.88 0.73
C CYS A 649 2.88 5.23 -0.05
N ILE A 650 2.93 5.06 -1.37
CA ILE A 650 1.84 5.48 -2.26
C ILE A 650 0.61 4.58 -2.19
N SER A 651 0.78 3.36 -1.68
CA SER A 651 -0.27 2.36 -1.60
C SER A 651 -0.09 1.54 -0.33
N GLN A 652 -0.99 1.70 0.63
CA GLN A 652 -0.94 1.03 1.94
C GLN A 652 -2.13 0.09 2.12
N SER A 653 -1.85 -1.15 2.51
CA SER A 653 -2.88 -2.20 2.67
C SER A 653 -3.93 -1.83 3.71
N THR A 654 -3.51 -1.30 4.86
CA THR A 654 -4.39 -0.89 5.96
C THR A 654 -5.26 0.30 5.58
N SER A 655 -4.76 1.24 4.77
CA SER A 655 -5.52 2.40 4.28
C SER A 655 -6.61 1.97 3.29
N VAL A 656 -6.25 1.16 2.29
CA VAL A 656 -7.22 0.61 1.33
C VAL A 656 -8.25 -0.27 2.04
N ALA A 657 -7.81 -1.09 3.00
CA ALA A 657 -8.69 -1.92 3.81
C ALA A 657 -9.71 -1.11 4.60
N ALA A 658 -9.30 -0.02 5.22
CA ALA A 658 -10.19 0.81 6.04
C ALA A 658 -11.32 1.42 5.20
N VAL A 659 -11.03 1.86 3.97
CA VAL A 659 -12.06 2.45 3.09
C VAL A 659 -12.98 1.37 2.49
N LEU A 660 -12.45 0.19 2.14
CA LEU A 660 -13.29 -0.94 1.73
C LEU A 660 -14.16 -1.46 2.87
N TYR A 661 -13.64 -1.48 4.11
CA TYR A 661 -14.44 -1.82 5.29
C TYR A 661 -15.54 -0.79 5.56
N LEU A 662 -15.24 0.50 5.44
CA LEU A 662 -16.23 1.59 5.52
C LEU A 662 -17.36 1.38 4.51
N LYS A 663 -17.04 1.06 3.25
CA LYS A 663 -18.04 0.75 2.22
C LYS A 663 -18.91 -0.46 2.61
N TYR A 664 -18.28 -1.55 3.07
CA TYR A 664 -18.99 -2.74 3.54
C TYR A 664 -20.01 -2.41 4.64
N VAL A 665 -19.62 -1.58 5.61
CA VAL A 665 -20.50 -1.17 6.72
C VAL A 665 -21.65 -0.27 6.21
N ILE A 666 -21.36 0.69 5.34
CA ILE A 666 -22.38 1.54 4.70
C ILE A 666 -23.43 0.68 4.00
N ASP A 667 -23.01 -0.28 3.19
CA ASP A 667 -23.93 -1.19 2.48
C ASP A 667 -24.76 -2.07 3.42
N GLY A 668 -24.16 -2.47 4.55
CA GLY A 668 -24.88 -3.18 5.62
C GLY A 668 -25.95 -2.34 6.31
N LEU A 669 -25.66 -1.05 6.57
CA LEU A 669 -26.61 -0.12 7.20
C LEU A 669 -27.77 0.30 6.27
N LYS A 670 -27.58 0.24 4.95
CA LYS A 670 -28.63 0.53 3.95
C LYS A 670 -29.66 -0.58 3.83
N LYS A 671 -29.26 -1.80 4.12
CA LYS A 671 -30.17 -2.98 4.17
C LYS A 671 -30.98 -2.97 5.45
#